data_f63811a4a4fe09ab64c92317ef9af033
#
_entry.id   f63811a4a4fe09ab64c92317ef9af033
#
_cell.length_a   1.000
_cell.length_b   1.000
_cell.length_c   1.000
_cell.angle_alpha   90.00
_cell.angle_beta   90.00
_cell.angle_gamma   90.00
#
_symmetry.space_group_name_H-M   'P 1'
#
loop_
_entity.id
_entity.type
_entity.pdbx_description
1 polymer ?
#
loop_
_entity_poly.entity_id
_entity_poly.type
_entity_poly.pdbx_seq_one_letter_code
_entity_poly.pdbx_strand_id
1 'polypeptide(L)'
;MSQDTIEGYVDHIIFRNEDNGYTVLNLIVKGSEVTCVGTFEYVGEGELLELHGFYVEHVTYGQQFKMESYETKLPEDSIAMERYLGSGAIKGVGAALAARIVRKFKDDTLRIIDEEPERLAEVKGISEKKAREIAEQVAEKSEMRSAMMFLQQYGISVSLGVKIYGKYGSRVYTVLKENPYQLAEDIQGIGFRIADEIAGRIGIHTDSDYRIRSGLFYTLTLAAQDGHVYLPERILLAKASELLGVEPQHMEKHIMDLAIERKVVIKEIPVEGAVNENGEPETERIVYGSQYYYLELDTARRLCELNIQSEENEETIRKRLANIEKKNELELDELQRDAVVEAVKNGLLIITGGPGTGKTTTINAIIQYFEMEGMDIFLAAPTGRAAKRMTETTGYQASTIHRLLELSGMMDDSSAAVHFERNEENPLEADVIIIDEMSMVDISLMHALLRAVQVGTRLILVGDVNQLPSVGPGRVLKDVIDSRCFRVVKLNKIFRQATESDIVMNAHKINRGETVKIDNKSKDFFFLKRYDADVIVAGIVYLVQKKLPPYVKAKPLDIQVLTPMRKGLLGVERLNEVLQKYLNPQDAKKKEKETGKGLFREGDKVMQIRNNYQLEWEIRGKYGIAVDKGVGVFNGDMGIIEEINTFAETLTVVFEENRYVEYSFKQLDELELAYAVTIHKSQGSEYPAVILPLLGGPRMLMSRNLLYTAVTRARTCVTIIGSEVTFEEMIRNKQEKERYTSLCQRIEEMNEQ
;
A
#
# COMPACT_ATOMS: atom_id res chain seq x y z
N MET A 1 39.34 5.47 -5.74
CA MET A 1 39.72 5.49 -7.17
C MET A 1 39.71 6.95 -7.58
N SER A 2 40.62 7.40 -8.45
CA SER A 2 40.57 8.77 -8.97
C SER A 2 39.33 8.89 -9.83
N GLN A 3 38.53 9.90 -9.55
CA GLN A 3 37.36 10.26 -10.34
C GLN A 3 37.87 10.87 -11.65
N ASP A 4 37.48 10.28 -12.77
CA ASP A 4 37.84 10.77 -14.12
C ASP A 4 36.69 11.63 -14.63
N THR A 5 37.01 12.63 -15.43
CA THR A 5 36.02 13.49 -16.10
C THR A 5 36.18 13.31 -17.61
N ILE A 6 35.08 12.99 -18.31
CA ILE A 6 35.04 12.93 -19.76
C ILE A 6 33.97 13.86 -20.29
N GLU A 7 34.26 14.53 -21.42
CA GLU A 7 33.32 15.42 -22.09
C GLU A 7 33.14 14.92 -23.54
N GLY A 8 31.88 14.82 -23.97
CA GLY A 8 31.54 14.34 -25.29
C GLY A 8 30.06 14.48 -25.65
N TYR A 9 29.75 14.20 -26.92
CA TYR A 9 28.37 14.21 -27.41
C TYR A 9 27.76 12.83 -27.34
N VAL A 10 26.48 12.75 -26.94
CA VAL A 10 25.70 11.52 -27.01
C VAL A 10 25.47 11.17 -28.47
N ASP A 11 26.06 10.08 -28.95
CA ASP A 11 25.87 9.59 -30.32
C ASP A 11 24.53 8.88 -30.46
N HIS A 12 24.31 7.85 -29.63
CA HIS A 12 23.02 7.19 -29.55
C HIS A 12 22.80 6.53 -28.16
N ILE A 13 21.52 6.31 -27.82
CA ILE A 13 21.11 5.63 -26.59
C ILE A 13 20.88 4.16 -26.92
N ILE A 14 21.74 3.27 -26.41
CA ILE A 14 21.66 1.81 -26.64
C ILE A 14 20.50 1.20 -25.86
N PHE A 15 20.34 1.62 -24.60
CA PHE A 15 19.30 1.11 -23.71
C PHE A 15 18.92 2.20 -22.71
N ARG A 16 17.63 2.32 -22.43
CA ARG A 16 17.10 3.17 -21.38
C ARG A 16 15.98 2.44 -20.64
N ASN A 17 16.09 2.40 -19.33
CA ASN A 17 14.99 2.01 -18.45
C ASN A 17 14.26 3.28 -18.03
N GLU A 18 13.03 3.46 -18.49
CA GLU A 18 12.25 4.68 -18.24
C GLU A 18 11.84 4.84 -16.78
N ASP A 19 11.73 3.73 -16.01
CA ASP A 19 11.31 3.76 -14.61
C ASP A 19 12.40 4.25 -13.66
N ASN A 20 13.66 3.89 -13.93
CA ASN A 20 14.77 4.21 -13.04
C ASN A 20 15.80 5.16 -13.66
N GLY A 21 15.62 5.54 -14.95
CA GLY A 21 16.54 6.41 -15.66
C GLY A 21 17.90 5.77 -15.99
N TYR A 22 18.10 4.46 -15.68
CA TYR A 22 19.33 3.78 -16.03
C TYR A 22 19.48 3.70 -17.56
N THR A 23 20.58 4.27 -18.04
CA THR A 23 20.81 4.41 -19.46
C THR A 23 22.20 3.88 -19.81
N VAL A 24 22.28 3.17 -20.91
CA VAL A 24 23.51 2.80 -21.60
C VAL A 24 23.54 3.63 -22.88
N LEU A 25 24.52 4.49 -23.02
CA LEU A 25 24.68 5.37 -24.17
C LEU A 25 26.12 5.37 -24.68
N ASN A 26 26.29 5.70 -25.93
CA ASN A 26 27.59 5.95 -26.52
C ASN A 26 27.88 7.45 -26.59
N LEU A 27 29.02 7.84 -26.02
CA LEU A 27 29.50 9.20 -25.99
C LEU A 27 30.71 9.34 -26.94
N ILE A 28 30.70 10.34 -27.84
CA ILE A 28 31.86 10.65 -28.68
C ILE A 28 32.77 11.61 -27.91
N VAL A 29 33.87 11.09 -27.39
CA VAL A 29 34.88 11.82 -26.65
C VAL A 29 36.11 12.01 -27.52
N LYS A 30 36.43 13.24 -27.92
CA LYS A 30 37.57 13.57 -28.80
C LYS A 30 37.68 12.69 -30.05
N GLY A 31 36.52 12.31 -30.62
CA GLY A 31 36.46 11.49 -31.81
C GLY A 31 36.50 9.98 -31.59
N SER A 32 36.56 9.53 -30.37
CA SER A 32 36.48 8.11 -30.00
C SER A 32 35.14 7.82 -29.28
N GLU A 33 34.58 6.65 -29.57
CA GLU A 33 33.33 6.21 -28.99
C GLU A 33 33.61 5.58 -27.61
N VAL A 34 32.89 6.05 -26.59
CA VAL A 34 32.99 5.54 -25.21
C VAL A 34 31.59 5.12 -24.75
N THR A 35 31.43 3.85 -24.41
CA THR A 35 30.16 3.39 -23.82
C THR A 35 30.07 3.84 -22.38
N CYS A 36 29.04 4.62 -22.07
CA CYS A 36 28.78 5.17 -20.74
C CYS A 36 27.53 4.53 -20.15
N VAL A 37 27.61 4.21 -18.86
CA VAL A 37 26.54 3.57 -18.12
C VAL A 37 26.27 4.33 -16.81
N GLY A 38 25.00 4.55 -16.50
CA GLY A 38 24.61 5.23 -15.27
C GLY A 38 23.15 5.66 -15.31
N THR A 39 22.72 6.33 -14.24
CA THR A 39 21.35 6.88 -14.17
C THR A 39 21.35 8.29 -14.74
N PHE A 40 20.83 8.43 -15.94
CA PHE A 40 20.63 9.71 -16.61
C PHE A 40 19.14 10.07 -16.51
N GLU A 41 18.84 11.11 -15.75
CA GLU A 41 17.43 11.52 -15.55
C GLU A 41 16.88 12.26 -16.78
N TYR A 42 17.73 12.96 -17.50
CA TYR A 42 17.38 13.68 -18.71
C TYR A 42 18.58 13.74 -19.69
N VAL A 43 18.62 12.84 -20.62
CA VAL A 43 19.64 12.85 -21.67
C VAL A 43 19.00 12.48 -23.00
N GLY A 44 19.37 13.22 -24.04
CA GLY A 44 18.97 12.98 -25.42
C GLY A 44 20.17 12.80 -26.34
N GLU A 45 19.95 12.14 -27.48
CA GLU A 45 20.96 12.03 -28.50
C GLU A 45 21.37 13.43 -29.04
N GLY A 46 22.66 13.64 -29.24
CA GLY A 46 23.25 14.91 -29.69
C GLY A 46 23.54 15.92 -28.57
N GLU A 47 23.18 15.66 -27.33
CA GLU A 47 23.53 16.55 -26.21
C GLU A 47 25.01 16.45 -25.86
N LEU A 48 25.62 17.59 -25.48
CA LEU A 48 26.97 17.66 -24.93
C LEU A 48 26.93 17.41 -23.42
N LEU A 49 27.62 16.35 -23.01
CA LEU A 49 27.69 15.96 -21.59
C LEU A 49 29.11 16.05 -21.07
N GLU A 50 29.26 16.53 -19.83
CA GLU A 50 30.42 16.30 -19.01
C GLU A 50 30.07 15.27 -17.95
N LEU A 51 30.74 14.10 -18.01
CA LEU A 51 30.50 12.98 -17.12
C LEU A 51 31.65 12.86 -16.11
N HIS A 52 31.28 12.68 -14.84
CA HIS A 52 32.21 12.38 -13.76
C HIS A 52 31.99 10.94 -13.30
N GLY A 53 33.05 10.14 -13.27
CA GLY A 53 32.93 8.72 -12.92
C GLY A 53 34.26 7.98 -13.04
N PHE A 54 34.21 6.70 -13.35
CA PHE A 54 35.39 5.85 -13.49
C PHE A 54 35.17 4.75 -14.53
N TYR A 55 36.26 4.28 -15.13
CA TYR A 55 36.21 3.16 -16.07
C TYR A 55 36.04 1.84 -15.30
N VAL A 56 35.12 1.00 -15.79
CA VAL A 56 34.87 -0.36 -15.29
C VAL A 56 34.97 -1.36 -16.44
N GLU A 57 35.44 -2.56 -16.16
CA GLU A 57 35.51 -3.64 -17.15
C GLU A 57 34.32 -4.56 -16.97
N HIS A 58 33.43 -4.62 -17.95
CA HIS A 58 32.28 -5.50 -17.95
C HIS A 58 32.63 -6.83 -18.63
N VAL A 59 32.30 -7.96 -17.97
CA VAL A 59 32.70 -9.33 -18.39
C VAL A 59 32.25 -9.64 -19.84
N THR A 60 31.13 -9.08 -20.29
CA THR A 60 30.54 -9.36 -21.61
C THR A 60 30.70 -8.21 -22.61
N TYR A 61 30.71 -6.95 -22.14
CA TYR A 61 30.65 -5.76 -23.00
C TYR A 61 31.94 -4.93 -22.98
N GLY A 62 33.01 -5.41 -22.32
CA GLY A 62 34.29 -4.73 -22.29
C GLY A 62 34.35 -3.49 -21.42
N GLN A 63 35.24 -2.57 -21.74
CA GLN A 63 35.44 -1.35 -20.95
C GLN A 63 34.30 -0.37 -21.12
N GLN A 64 33.73 0.09 -20.00
CA GLN A 64 32.62 1.05 -19.93
C GLN A 64 32.98 2.16 -18.93
N PHE A 65 32.48 3.37 -19.17
CA PHE A 65 32.57 4.48 -18.23
C PHE A 65 31.33 4.48 -17.34
N LYS A 66 31.50 4.17 -16.06
CA LYS A 66 30.43 4.21 -15.07
C LYS A 66 30.32 5.63 -14.51
N MET A 67 29.23 6.30 -14.84
CA MET A 67 28.95 7.67 -14.44
C MET A 67 28.38 7.69 -13.01
N GLU A 68 28.85 8.65 -12.20
CA GLU A 68 28.34 8.99 -10.87
C GLU A 68 27.53 10.28 -10.90
N SER A 69 27.96 11.27 -11.67
CA SER A 69 27.25 12.53 -11.91
C SER A 69 27.53 13.05 -13.31
N TYR A 70 26.65 13.90 -13.82
CA TYR A 70 26.81 14.51 -15.13
C TYR A 70 26.28 15.94 -15.16
N GLU A 71 26.81 16.73 -16.11
CA GLU A 71 26.32 18.06 -16.45
C GLU A 71 26.06 18.12 -17.95
N THR A 72 24.93 18.72 -18.33
CA THR A 72 24.63 18.98 -19.75
C THR A 72 25.12 20.39 -20.09
N LYS A 73 25.97 20.53 -21.10
CA LYS A 73 26.50 21.81 -21.57
C LYS A 73 25.76 22.30 -22.80
N LEU A 74 25.64 23.61 -22.96
CA LEU A 74 25.17 24.19 -24.20
C LEU A 74 26.26 24.04 -25.29
N PRO A 75 25.89 23.81 -26.54
CA PRO A 75 26.86 23.76 -27.63
C PRO A 75 27.49 25.14 -27.85
N GLU A 76 28.80 25.22 -27.67
CA GLU A 76 29.57 26.48 -27.82
C GLU A 76 30.11 26.71 -29.24
N ASP A 77 30.14 25.67 -30.10
CA ASP A 77 30.62 25.78 -31.46
C ASP A 77 29.58 25.35 -32.50
N SER A 78 29.80 25.74 -33.77
CA SER A 78 28.87 25.44 -34.84
C SER A 78 28.68 23.95 -35.15
N ILE A 79 29.67 23.12 -34.87
CA ILE A 79 29.59 21.66 -35.09
C ILE A 79 28.69 21.04 -34.02
N ALA A 80 28.84 21.47 -32.75
CA ALA A 80 28.01 21.09 -31.65
C ALA A 80 26.55 21.48 -31.83
N MET A 81 26.34 22.70 -32.36
CA MET A 81 25.03 23.25 -32.67
C MET A 81 24.31 22.45 -33.75
N GLU A 82 25.05 22.05 -34.80
CA GLU A 82 24.51 21.23 -35.87
C GLU A 82 24.06 19.86 -35.38
N ARG A 83 24.85 19.23 -34.50
CA ARG A 83 24.52 17.95 -33.89
C ARG A 83 23.32 18.06 -32.96
N TYR A 84 23.27 19.08 -32.08
CA TYR A 84 22.15 19.33 -31.18
C TYR A 84 20.84 19.52 -31.94
N LEU A 85 20.81 20.35 -32.94
CA LEU A 85 19.61 20.60 -33.75
C LEU A 85 19.21 19.37 -34.58
N GLY A 86 20.17 18.59 -35.05
CA GLY A 86 19.97 17.43 -35.93
C GLY A 86 19.73 16.11 -35.24
N SER A 87 19.90 16.03 -33.94
CA SER A 87 19.79 14.80 -33.13
C SER A 87 18.38 14.22 -33.00
N GLY A 88 17.34 14.94 -33.39
CA GLY A 88 15.95 14.60 -33.11
C GLY A 88 15.39 15.29 -31.86
N ALA A 89 16.25 16.01 -31.12
CA ALA A 89 15.85 16.79 -29.94
C ALA A 89 14.77 17.84 -30.27
N ILE A 90 14.75 18.33 -31.51
CA ILE A 90 13.74 19.26 -32.00
C ILE A 90 12.95 18.57 -33.12
N LYS A 91 11.67 18.30 -32.86
CA LYS A 91 10.81 17.62 -33.83
C LYS A 91 10.75 18.35 -35.15
N GLY A 92 11.03 17.61 -36.22
CA GLY A 92 11.01 18.17 -37.61
C GLY A 92 12.30 18.81 -38.06
N VAL A 93 13.39 18.79 -37.26
CA VAL A 93 14.72 19.22 -37.66
C VAL A 93 15.63 17.98 -37.74
N GLY A 94 15.83 17.44 -38.92
CA GLY A 94 16.80 16.36 -39.13
C GLY A 94 18.20 16.91 -39.44
N ALA A 95 19.23 16.06 -39.43
CA ALA A 95 20.64 16.43 -39.64
C ALA A 95 20.91 17.32 -40.85
N ALA A 96 20.28 17.02 -42.00
CA ALA A 96 20.45 17.82 -43.20
C ALA A 96 19.83 19.23 -43.11
N LEU A 97 18.81 19.43 -42.28
CA LEU A 97 18.20 20.72 -42.04
C LEU A 97 19.01 21.50 -41.01
N ALA A 98 19.46 20.84 -39.93
CA ALA A 98 20.36 21.41 -38.94
C ALA A 98 21.64 21.97 -39.57
N ALA A 99 22.29 21.18 -40.43
CA ALA A 99 23.48 21.59 -41.19
C ALA A 99 23.22 22.86 -42.01
N ARG A 100 22.04 23.01 -42.62
CA ARG A 100 21.69 24.21 -43.41
C ARG A 100 21.46 25.43 -42.51
N ILE A 101 20.81 25.24 -41.34
CA ILE A 101 20.58 26.31 -40.37
C ILE A 101 21.92 26.83 -39.86
N VAL A 102 22.75 25.95 -39.35
CA VAL A 102 24.05 26.31 -38.73
C VAL A 102 25.03 26.88 -39.78
N ARG A 103 25.05 26.34 -41.02
CA ARG A 103 25.87 26.91 -42.09
C ARG A 103 25.50 28.35 -42.39
N LYS A 104 24.21 28.71 -42.30
CA LYS A 104 23.74 30.06 -42.58
C LYS A 104 24.01 31.04 -41.47
N PHE A 105 23.71 30.62 -40.21
CA PHE A 105 23.73 31.53 -39.06
C PHE A 105 24.97 31.35 -38.15
N LYS A 106 25.74 30.26 -38.33
CA LYS A 106 26.97 29.95 -37.57
C LYS A 106 26.72 30.07 -36.06
N ASP A 107 27.58 30.78 -35.35
CA ASP A 107 27.54 30.95 -33.91
C ASP A 107 26.33 31.75 -33.43
N ASP A 108 25.65 32.49 -34.31
CA ASP A 108 24.40 33.22 -34.00
C ASP A 108 23.15 32.33 -34.06
N THR A 109 23.30 31.05 -34.35
CA THR A 109 22.13 30.15 -34.58
C THR A 109 21.15 30.14 -33.42
N LEU A 110 21.62 29.97 -32.19
CA LEU A 110 20.72 29.94 -30.99
C LEU A 110 20.09 31.32 -30.75
N ARG A 111 20.87 32.39 -30.91
CA ARG A 111 20.34 33.74 -30.75
C ARG A 111 19.23 34.04 -31.76
N ILE A 112 19.41 33.60 -33.01
CA ILE A 112 18.39 33.77 -34.06
C ILE A 112 17.16 32.92 -33.80
N ILE A 113 17.32 31.69 -33.28
CA ILE A 113 16.20 30.85 -32.91
C ILE A 113 15.39 31.51 -31.81
N ASP A 114 16.06 32.13 -30.83
CA ASP A 114 15.45 32.74 -29.65
C ASP A 114 14.88 34.14 -29.94
N GLU A 115 15.67 35.04 -30.55
CA GLU A 115 15.33 36.44 -30.69
C GLU A 115 14.69 36.80 -32.04
N GLU A 116 15.01 36.08 -33.10
CA GLU A 116 14.63 36.41 -34.49
C GLU A 116 14.14 35.15 -35.24
N PRO A 117 13.17 34.37 -34.71
CA PRO A 117 12.82 33.05 -35.26
C PRO A 117 12.32 33.08 -36.72
N GLU A 118 11.70 34.16 -37.16
CA GLU A 118 11.24 34.35 -38.54
C GLU A 118 12.38 34.29 -39.53
N ARG A 119 13.61 34.59 -39.15
CA ARG A 119 14.79 34.48 -40.00
C ARG A 119 15.16 33.04 -40.35
N LEU A 120 14.69 32.07 -39.54
CA LEU A 120 14.86 30.66 -39.88
C LEU A 120 14.17 30.32 -41.22
N ALA A 121 13.11 31.05 -41.60
CA ALA A 121 12.46 30.88 -42.91
C ALA A 121 13.33 31.28 -44.10
N GLU A 122 14.44 31.99 -43.89
CA GLU A 122 15.45 32.25 -44.92
C GLU A 122 16.21 30.96 -45.31
N VAL A 123 16.11 29.87 -44.52
CA VAL A 123 16.74 28.58 -44.80
C VAL A 123 15.79 27.73 -45.68
N LYS A 124 16.30 27.26 -46.82
CA LYS A 124 15.50 26.43 -47.72
C LYS A 124 14.94 25.18 -47.04
N GLY A 125 13.62 25.07 -46.94
CA GLY A 125 12.89 23.97 -46.33
C GLY A 125 12.30 24.30 -44.95
N ILE A 126 12.35 25.55 -44.51
CA ILE A 126 11.69 26.07 -43.31
C ILE A 126 10.64 27.09 -43.78
N SER A 127 9.37 26.82 -43.40
CA SER A 127 8.30 27.81 -43.54
C SER A 127 8.24 28.67 -42.26
N GLU A 128 7.60 29.85 -42.32
CA GLU A 128 7.41 30.68 -41.13
C GLU A 128 6.73 29.93 -39.97
N LYS A 129 5.76 29.04 -40.30
CA LYS A 129 5.12 28.20 -39.29
C LYS A 129 6.13 27.26 -38.60
N LYS A 130 6.96 26.60 -39.43
CA LYS A 130 7.98 25.69 -38.92
C LYS A 130 9.08 26.40 -38.14
N ALA A 131 9.41 27.63 -38.54
CA ALA A 131 10.35 28.48 -37.80
C ALA A 131 9.87 28.78 -36.38
N ARG A 132 8.59 29.12 -36.23
CA ARG A 132 7.96 29.32 -34.90
C ARG A 132 7.92 28.04 -34.08
N GLU A 133 7.52 26.90 -34.67
CA GLU A 133 7.51 25.60 -34.01
C GLU A 133 8.91 25.20 -33.49
N ILE A 134 9.97 25.50 -34.22
CA ILE A 134 11.36 25.26 -33.79
C ILE A 134 11.72 26.16 -32.62
N ALA A 135 11.41 27.45 -32.69
CA ALA A 135 11.69 28.42 -31.64
C ALA A 135 10.94 28.10 -30.37
N GLU A 136 9.66 27.74 -30.44
CA GLU A 136 8.85 27.32 -29.30
C GLU A 136 9.45 26.10 -28.58
N GLN A 137 9.88 25.07 -29.33
CA GLN A 137 10.50 23.88 -28.74
C GLN A 137 11.86 24.18 -28.06
N VAL A 138 12.67 25.07 -28.65
CA VAL A 138 13.96 25.49 -28.05
C VAL A 138 13.72 26.32 -26.80
N ALA A 139 12.77 27.26 -26.83
CA ALA A 139 12.39 28.10 -25.70
C ALA A 139 11.85 27.24 -24.53
N GLU A 140 10.94 26.28 -24.79
CA GLU A 140 10.37 25.38 -23.81
C GLU A 140 11.46 24.56 -23.09
N LYS A 141 12.44 24.04 -23.84
CA LYS A 141 13.58 23.30 -23.26
C LYS A 141 14.48 24.20 -22.42
N SER A 142 14.73 25.42 -22.85
CA SER A 142 15.52 26.41 -22.11
C SER A 142 14.83 26.82 -20.80
N GLU A 143 13.52 27.07 -20.87
CA GLU A 143 12.70 27.41 -19.71
C GLU A 143 12.64 26.26 -18.70
N MET A 144 12.42 25.02 -19.16
CA MET A 144 12.44 23.83 -18.32
C MET A 144 13.79 23.67 -17.60
N ARG A 145 14.92 23.87 -18.30
CA ARG A 145 16.26 23.80 -17.69
C ARG A 145 16.42 24.87 -16.60
N SER A 146 16.02 26.11 -16.87
CA SER A 146 16.06 27.18 -15.89
C SER A 146 15.19 26.89 -14.66
N ALA A 147 14.02 26.30 -14.86
CA ALA A 147 13.15 25.87 -13.78
C ALA A 147 13.79 24.74 -12.96
N MET A 148 14.46 23.76 -13.61
CA MET A 148 15.17 22.69 -12.89
C MET A 148 16.30 23.24 -12.01
N MET A 149 17.11 24.15 -12.56
CA MET A 149 18.18 24.81 -11.78
C MET A 149 17.62 25.59 -10.58
N PHE A 150 16.50 26.30 -10.77
CA PHE A 150 15.81 26.99 -9.70
C PHE A 150 15.31 26.01 -8.62
N LEU A 151 14.68 24.90 -9.01
CA LEU A 151 14.17 23.88 -8.09
C LEU A 151 15.29 23.20 -7.30
N GLN A 152 16.43 22.93 -7.94
CA GLN A 152 17.60 22.34 -7.28
C GLN A 152 18.20 23.25 -6.18
N GLN A 153 18.13 24.57 -6.32
CA GLN A 153 18.56 25.51 -5.27
C GLN A 153 17.82 25.28 -3.94
N TYR A 154 16.59 24.78 -4.02
CA TYR A 154 15.78 24.44 -2.85
C TYR A 154 15.85 22.95 -2.48
N GLY A 155 16.80 22.19 -3.07
CA GLY A 155 17.05 20.78 -2.78
C GLY A 155 15.99 19.82 -3.34
N ILE A 156 15.26 20.25 -4.38
CA ILE A 156 14.31 19.41 -5.09
C ILE A 156 15.10 18.59 -6.10
N SER A 157 14.92 17.28 -6.08
CA SER A 157 15.56 16.38 -7.05
C SER A 157 15.06 16.64 -8.48
N VAL A 158 15.86 16.31 -9.49
CA VAL A 158 15.50 16.55 -10.90
C VAL A 158 14.23 15.77 -11.27
N SER A 159 14.10 14.52 -10.86
CA SER A 159 12.89 13.71 -11.12
C SER A 159 11.61 14.34 -10.57
N LEU A 160 11.70 14.91 -9.36
CA LEU A 160 10.60 15.63 -8.75
C LEU A 160 10.37 16.98 -9.44
N GLY A 161 11.44 17.66 -9.82
CA GLY A 161 11.41 18.91 -10.58
C GLY A 161 10.66 18.77 -11.92
N VAL A 162 10.90 17.67 -12.64
CA VAL A 162 10.19 17.37 -13.90
C VAL A 162 8.69 17.26 -13.67
N LYS A 163 8.25 16.56 -12.62
CA LYS A 163 6.82 16.45 -12.27
C LYS A 163 6.22 17.82 -11.91
N ILE A 164 6.95 18.62 -11.11
CA ILE A 164 6.52 19.96 -10.71
C ILE A 164 6.38 20.85 -11.96
N TYR A 165 7.38 20.87 -12.84
CA TYR A 165 7.34 21.66 -14.05
C TYR A 165 6.27 21.18 -15.03
N GLY A 166 6.08 19.87 -15.18
CA GLY A 166 5.00 19.28 -15.97
C GLY A 166 3.61 19.73 -15.52
N LYS A 167 3.40 19.92 -14.20
CA LYS A 167 2.12 20.39 -13.65
C LYS A 167 1.91 21.90 -13.75
N TYR A 168 2.95 22.69 -13.50
CA TYR A 168 2.81 24.15 -13.34
C TYR A 168 3.43 24.96 -14.47
N GLY A 169 4.32 24.37 -15.29
CA GLY A 169 5.10 25.10 -16.30
C GLY A 169 5.86 26.26 -15.66
N SER A 170 5.86 27.43 -16.32
CA SER A 170 6.49 28.66 -15.80
C SER A 170 5.89 29.18 -14.51
N ARG A 171 4.67 28.78 -14.13
CA ARG A 171 4.07 29.20 -12.84
C ARG A 171 4.77 28.59 -11.63
N VAL A 172 5.69 27.63 -11.81
CA VAL A 172 6.45 27.02 -10.72
C VAL A 172 7.14 28.05 -9.83
N TYR A 173 7.67 29.12 -10.40
CA TYR A 173 8.32 30.20 -9.64
C TYR A 173 7.37 30.93 -8.69
N THR A 174 6.14 31.17 -9.15
CA THR A 174 5.10 31.84 -8.36
C THR A 174 4.57 30.92 -7.28
N VAL A 175 4.23 29.69 -7.62
CA VAL A 175 3.70 28.69 -6.67
C VAL A 175 4.69 28.46 -5.52
N LEU A 176 5.96 28.26 -5.82
CA LEU A 176 6.97 28.04 -4.77
C LEU A 176 7.16 29.26 -3.85
N LYS A 177 7.11 30.47 -4.39
CA LYS A 177 7.29 31.69 -3.58
C LYS A 177 6.06 32.06 -2.77
N GLU A 178 4.86 31.82 -3.29
CA GLU A 178 3.61 32.20 -2.64
C GLU A 178 3.08 31.12 -1.71
N ASN A 179 2.98 29.88 -2.20
CA ASN A 179 2.44 28.76 -1.45
C ASN A 179 3.06 27.40 -1.84
N PRO A 180 4.26 27.04 -1.34
CA PRO A 180 4.90 25.75 -1.64
C PRO A 180 4.10 24.54 -1.13
N TYR A 181 3.17 24.72 -0.19
CA TYR A 181 2.31 23.63 0.31
C TYR A 181 1.32 23.13 -0.75
N GLN A 182 1.06 23.93 -1.78
CA GLN A 182 0.25 23.50 -2.92
C GLN A 182 0.90 22.32 -3.67
N LEU A 183 2.23 22.17 -3.60
CA LEU A 183 2.92 21.00 -4.16
C LEU A 183 2.46 19.69 -3.50
N ALA A 184 2.15 19.73 -2.20
CA ALA A 184 1.69 18.55 -1.46
C ALA A 184 0.24 18.17 -1.80
N GLU A 185 -0.54 19.10 -2.33
CA GLU A 185 -1.91 18.87 -2.79
C GLU A 185 -1.96 18.37 -4.23
N ASP A 186 -1.10 18.90 -5.09
CA ASP A 186 -1.18 18.74 -6.55
C ASP A 186 -0.25 17.68 -7.13
N ILE A 187 0.79 17.25 -6.39
CA ILE A 187 1.85 16.37 -6.93
C ILE A 187 2.01 15.11 -6.08
N GLN A 188 1.74 13.99 -6.71
CA GLN A 188 1.94 12.70 -6.07
C GLN A 188 3.43 12.47 -5.73
N GLY A 189 3.68 12.09 -4.47
CA GLY A 189 5.03 11.88 -3.93
C GLY A 189 5.59 13.06 -3.16
N ILE A 190 4.96 14.24 -3.20
CA ILE A 190 5.27 15.37 -2.32
C ILE A 190 4.26 15.39 -1.17
N GLY A 191 4.70 14.98 0.04
CA GLY A 191 3.89 15.14 1.24
C GLY A 191 4.18 16.47 1.95
N PHE A 192 3.36 16.78 2.98
CA PHE A 192 3.52 17.98 3.80
C PHE A 192 4.97 18.21 4.27
N ARG A 193 5.68 17.15 4.72
CA ARG A 193 7.05 17.29 5.23
C ARG A 193 8.03 17.79 4.18
N ILE A 194 7.92 17.33 2.95
CA ILE A 194 8.77 17.78 1.84
C ILE A 194 8.43 19.23 1.50
N ALA A 195 7.14 19.56 1.43
CA ALA A 195 6.68 20.90 1.18
C ALA A 195 7.11 21.88 2.30
N ASP A 196 7.07 21.47 3.56
CA ASP A 196 7.50 22.24 4.73
C ASP A 196 9.02 22.48 4.73
N GLU A 197 9.81 21.48 4.34
CA GLU A 197 11.26 21.62 4.16
C GLU A 197 11.60 22.60 3.02
N ILE A 198 10.90 22.52 1.90
CA ILE A 198 11.04 23.46 0.77
C ILE A 198 10.64 24.87 1.22
N ALA A 199 9.52 25.02 1.92
CA ALA A 199 9.04 26.28 2.45
C ALA A 199 10.06 26.94 3.41
N GLY A 200 10.66 26.14 4.29
CA GLY A 200 11.73 26.59 5.19
C GLY A 200 12.97 27.09 4.45
N ARG A 201 13.38 26.42 3.36
CA ARG A 201 14.51 26.85 2.52
C ARG A 201 14.21 28.13 1.72
N ILE A 202 12.96 28.35 1.34
CA ILE A 202 12.49 29.56 0.66
C ILE A 202 12.38 30.74 1.63
N GLY A 203 12.29 30.48 2.96
CA GLY A 203 12.17 31.51 4.00
C GLY A 203 10.72 31.87 4.33
N ILE A 204 9.77 30.96 4.11
CA ILE A 204 8.38 31.17 4.54
C ILE A 204 8.29 31.07 6.05
N HIS A 205 7.56 32.00 6.66
CA HIS A 205 7.37 32.07 8.10
C HIS A 205 6.69 30.81 8.67
N THR A 206 7.13 30.40 9.86
CA THR A 206 6.63 29.19 10.54
C THR A 206 5.17 29.29 10.98
N ASP A 207 4.62 30.49 11.07
CA ASP A 207 3.23 30.81 11.42
C ASP A 207 2.37 31.24 10.22
N SER A 208 2.83 30.99 9.00
CA SER A 208 2.05 31.36 7.81
C SER A 208 0.72 30.58 7.74
N ASP A 209 -0.34 31.27 7.30
CA ASP A 209 -1.69 30.69 7.17
C ASP A 209 -1.70 29.43 6.29
N TYR A 210 -0.92 29.40 5.23
CA TYR A 210 -0.76 28.24 4.34
C TYR A 210 -0.15 27.04 5.06
N ARG A 211 0.91 27.29 5.87
CA ARG A 211 1.55 26.24 6.66
C ARG A 211 0.58 25.63 7.67
N ILE A 212 -0.13 26.47 8.39
CA ILE A 212 -1.09 26.03 9.43
C ILE A 212 -2.20 25.22 8.80
N ARG A 213 -2.84 25.70 7.71
CA ARG A 213 -3.90 24.96 7.02
C ARG A 213 -3.42 23.63 6.47
N SER A 214 -2.29 23.60 5.78
CA SER A 214 -1.72 22.37 5.25
C SER A 214 -1.32 21.40 6.36
N GLY A 215 -0.78 21.89 7.48
CA GLY A 215 -0.42 21.07 8.63
C GLY A 215 -1.62 20.49 9.36
N LEU A 216 -2.71 21.23 9.51
CA LEU A 216 -3.97 20.73 10.06
C LEU A 216 -4.55 19.61 9.18
N PHE A 217 -4.59 19.81 7.87
CA PHE A 217 -5.06 18.79 6.93
C PHE A 217 -4.17 17.55 6.92
N TYR A 218 -2.85 17.75 6.98
CA TYR A 218 -1.89 16.65 7.09
C TYR A 218 -2.06 15.86 8.40
N THR A 219 -2.37 16.54 9.51
CA THR A 219 -2.65 15.88 10.79
C THR A 219 -3.86 14.95 10.69
N LEU A 220 -4.92 15.35 9.97
CA LEU A 220 -6.06 14.47 9.67
C LEU A 220 -5.65 13.27 8.78
N THR A 221 -4.77 13.49 7.82
CA THR A 221 -4.23 12.42 6.96
C THR A 221 -3.43 11.39 7.79
N LEU A 222 -2.59 11.86 8.72
CA LEU A 222 -1.88 10.98 9.65
C LEU A 222 -2.83 10.22 10.57
N ALA A 223 -3.89 10.90 11.04
CA ALA A 223 -4.92 10.26 11.86
C ALA A 223 -5.64 9.14 11.12
N ALA A 224 -5.87 9.30 9.80
CA ALA A 224 -6.46 8.25 8.97
C ALA A 224 -5.53 7.03 8.82
N GLN A 225 -4.22 7.23 8.72
CA GLN A 225 -3.23 6.14 8.76
C GLN A 225 -3.23 5.42 10.12
N ASP A 226 -3.60 6.12 11.18
CA ASP A 226 -3.79 5.58 12.54
C ASP A 226 -5.14 4.88 12.72
N GLY A 227 -5.99 4.86 11.70
CA GLY A 227 -7.29 4.21 11.68
C GLY A 227 -8.48 5.12 12.05
N HIS A 228 -8.27 6.42 12.31
CA HIS A 228 -9.34 7.36 12.58
C HIS A 228 -9.99 7.85 11.28
N VAL A 229 -11.28 8.11 11.30
CA VAL A 229 -12.01 8.72 10.18
C VAL A 229 -12.15 10.22 10.39
N TYR A 230 -12.27 10.64 11.64
CA TYR A 230 -12.26 12.03 12.07
C TYR A 230 -11.38 12.20 13.32
N LEU A 231 -11.16 13.43 13.74
CA LEU A 231 -10.64 13.76 15.06
C LEU A 231 -11.55 14.74 15.79
N PRO A 232 -11.72 14.60 17.11
CA PRO A 232 -12.21 15.69 17.96
C PRO A 232 -11.32 16.92 17.78
N GLU A 233 -11.94 18.11 17.67
CA GLU A 233 -11.21 19.37 17.40
C GLU A 233 -10.07 19.61 18.38
N ARG A 234 -10.29 19.37 19.67
CA ARG A 234 -9.26 19.50 20.70
C ARG A 234 -8.04 18.59 20.46
N ILE A 235 -8.26 17.36 19.95
CA ILE A 235 -7.21 16.39 19.65
C ILE A 235 -6.49 16.79 18.35
N LEU A 236 -7.23 17.25 17.35
CA LEU A 236 -6.65 17.78 16.11
C LEU A 236 -5.70 18.93 16.40
N LEU A 237 -6.15 19.90 17.18
CA LEU A 237 -5.35 21.08 17.56
C LEU A 237 -4.11 20.70 18.38
N ALA A 238 -4.24 19.78 19.33
CA ALA A 238 -3.12 19.32 20.14
C ALA A 238 -2.04 18.62 19.29
N LYS A 239 -2.44 17.69 18.40
CA LYS A 239 -1.52 16.99 17.49
C LYS A 239 -0.90 17.94 16.45
N ALA A 240 -1.67 18.88 15.92
CA ALA A 240 -1.17 19.86 14.99
C ALA A 240 -0.19 20.85 15.68
N SER A 241 -0.44 21.22 16.93
CA SER A 241 0.49 22.03 17.74
C SER A 241 1.83 21.32 17.94
N GLU A 242 1.80 20.02 18.24
CA GLU A 242 3.02 19.21 18.35
C GLU A 242 3.79 19.14 17.01
N LEU A 243 3.08 19.02 15.89
CA LEU A 243 3.67 18.94 14.55
C LEU A 243 4.27 20.26 14.08
N LEU A 244 3.55 21.36 14.29
CA LEU A 244 3.85 22.67 13.71
C LEU A 244 4.63 23.58 14.64
N GLY A 245 4.61 23.32 15.96
CA GLY A 245 5.17 24.23 16.99
C GLY A 245 4.38 25.53 17.14
N VAL A 246 3.08 25.54 16.80
CA VAL A 246 2.18 26.70 16.86
C VAL A 246 1.15 26.46 17.96
N GLU A 247 0.81 27.51 18.72
CA GLU A 247 -0.19 27.45 19.78
C GLU A 247 -1.59 27.11 19.22
N PRO A 248 -2.38 26.24 19.89
CA PRO A 248 -3.70 25.81 19.44
C PRO A 248 -4.65 26.97 19.09
N GLN A 249 -4.66 28.02 19.92
CA GLN A 249 -5.53 29.20 19.75
C GLN A 249 -5.31 29.94 18.41
N HIS A 250 -4.08 29.93 17.88
CA HIS A 250 -3.78 30.53 16.59
C HIS A 250 -4.25 29.69 15.40
N MET A 251 -4.54 28.40 15.64
CA MET A 251 -4.93 27.46 14.59
C MET A 251 -6.44 27.31 14.44
N GLU A 252 -7.25 27.60 15.47
CA GLU A 252 -8.71 27.39 15.48
C GLU A 252 -9.41 28.04 14.28
N LYS A 253 -9.09 29.29 13.95
CA LYS A 253 -9.68 29.99 12.80
C LYS A 253 -9.46 29.26 11.49
N HIS A 254 -8.32 28.60 11.32
CA HIS A 254 -7.95 27.94 10.08
C HIS A 254 -8.72 26.62 9.83
N ILE A 255 -9.34 26.02 10.86
CA ILE A 255 -10.27 24.91 10.68
C ILE A 255 -11.52 25.39 9.93
N MET A 256 -12.02 26.60 10.27
CA MET A 256 -13.14 27.21 9.56
C MET A 256 -12.78 27.58 8.12
N ASP A 257 -11.56 28.10 7.88
CA ASP A 257 -11.06 28.39 6.54
C ASP A 257 -11.04 27.12 5.68
N LEU A 258 -10.51 26.01 6.21
CA LEU A 258 -10.51 24.70 5.54
C LEU A 258 -11.94 24.18 5.28
N ALA A 259 -12.90 24.47 6.15
CA ALA A 259 -14.31 24.11 5.94
C ALA A 259 -14.94 24.92 4.81
N ILE A 260 -14.63 26.22 4.72
CA ILE A 260 -15.04 27.10 3.61
C ILE A 260 -14.44 26.61 2.28
N GLU A 261 -13.17 26.17 2.30
CA GLU A 261 -12.48 25.56 1.15
C GLU A 261 -13.02 24.16 0.81
N ARG A 262 -13.96 23.61 1.60
CA ARG A 262 -14.51 22.24 1.47
C ARG A 262 -13.46 21.12 1.61
N LYS A 263 -12.33 21.39 2.23
CA LYS A 263 -11.29 20.40 2.51
C LYS A 263 -11.63 19.58 3.76
N VAL A 264 -12.35 20.18 4.71
CA VAL A 264 -12.82 19.50 5.92
C VAL A 264 -14.31 19.70 6.13
N VAL A 265 -14.91 18.80 6.90
CA VAL A 265 -16.31 18.91 7.38
C VAL A 265 -16.29 18.91 8.89
N ILE A 266 -16.97 19.92 9.49
CA ILE A 266 -17.11 20.06 10.94
C ILE A 266 -18.52 19.59 11.33
N LYS A 267 -18.62 18.76 12.36
CA LYS A 267 -19.88 18.30 12.95
C LYS A 267 -19.81 18.44 14.46
N GLU A 268 -20.98 18.54 15.09
CA GLU A 268 -21.14 18.43 16.52
C GLU A 268 -21.82 17.09 16.85
N ILE A 269 -21.21 16.35 17.77
CA ILE A 269 -21.77 15.08 18.24
C ILE A 269 -22.00 15.16 19.75
N PRO A 270 -23.08 14.54 20.28
CA PRO A 270 -23.29 14.47 21.72
C PRO A 270 -22.20 13.64 22.39
N VAL A 271 -21.69 14.10 23.52
CA VAL A 271 -20.75 13.35 24.36
C VAL A 271 -21.56 12.40 25.25
N GLU A 272 -21.28 11.11 25.14
CA GLU A 272 -22.02 10.07 25.84
C GLU A 272 -21.91 10.25 27.38
N GLY A 273 -23.05 10.41 28.03
CA GLY A 273 -23.14 10.54 29.49
C GLY A 273 -22.76 11.92 30.07
N ALA A 274 -22.42 12.90 29.23
CA ALA A 274 -22.15 14.28 29.67
C ALA A 274 -23.39 15.17 29.38
N VAL A 275 -23.78 15.98 30.37
CA VAL A 275 -24.84 16.99 30.25
C VAL A 275 -24.30 18.34 30.69
N ASN A 276 -24.69 19.40 29.97
CA ASN A 276 -24.34 20.76 30.30
C ASN A 276 -25.13 21.25 31.55
N GLU A 277 -24.81 22.43 32.04
CA GLU A 277 -25.50 23.04 33.20
C GLU A 277 -27.03 23.23 33.02
N ASN A 278 -27.51 23.20 31.78
CA ASN A 278 -28.94 23.31 31.43
C ASN A 278 -29.64 21.93 31.32
N GLY A 279 -28.91 20.81 31.52
CA GLY A 279 -29.45 19.45 31.40
C GLY A 279 -29.54 18.92 29.96
N GLU A 280 -28.98 19.65 28.99
CA GLU A 280 -28.88 19.20 27.59
C GLU A 280 -27.60 18.37 27.38
N PRO A 281 -27.57 17.44 26.41
CA PRO A 281 -26.36 16.71 26.09
C PRO A 281 -25.21 17.66 25.76
N GLU A 282 -24.04 17.47 26.39
CA GLU A 282 -22.84 18.19 26.01
C GLU A 282 -22.40 17.74 24.59
N THR A 283 -22.05 18.68 23.73
CA THR A 283 -21.61 18.38 22.37
C THR A 283 -20.11 18.63 22.21
N GLU A 284 -19.43 17.80 21.42
CA GLU A 284 -18.04 17.95 21.02
C GLU A 284 -17.96 18.20 19.52
N ARG A 285 -17.16 19.19 19.12
CA ARG A 285 -16.89 19.43 17.70
C ARG A 285 -15.89 18.42 17.18
N ILE A 286 -16.22 17.78 16.06
CA ILE A 286 -15.39 16.81 15.36
C ILE A 286 -15.07 17.30 13.95
N VAL A 287 -13.87 16.99 13.46
CA VAL A 287 -13.36 17.45 12.17
C VAL A 287 -12.95 16.25 11.32
N TYR A 288 -13.55 16.16 10.14
CA TYR A 288 -13.24 15.17 9.11
C TYR A 288 -12.41 15.79 7.99
N GLY A 289 -11.53 15.03 7.36
CA GLY A 289 -11.21 15.27 5.95
C GLY A 289 -12.47 15.01 5.11
N SER A 290 -12.84 15.93 4.21
CA SER A 290 -14.12 15.85 3.47
C SER A 290 -14.33 14.50 2.79
N GLN A 291 -13.28 13.92 2.21
CA GLN A 291 -13.37 12.60 1.59
C GLN A 291 -13.93 11.52 2.53
N TYR A 292 -13.45 11.46 3.77
CA TYR A 292 -13.89 10.43 4.73
C TYR A 292 -15.31 10.68 5.23
N TYR A 293 -15.71 11.96 5.33
CA TYR A 293 -17.08 12.30 5.66
C TYR A 293 -18.08 11.73 4.65
N TYR A 294 -17.81 11.96 3.36
CA TYR A 294 -18.68 11.45 2.30
C TYR A 294 -18.57 9.94 2.10
N LEU A 295 -17.39 9.35 2.33
CA LEU A 295 -17.21 7.89 2.30
C LEU A 295 -18.08 7.19 3.34
N GLU A 296 -18.11 7.65 4.59
CA GLU A 296 -18.98 7.06 5.61
C GLU A 296 -20.46 7.29 5.29
N LEU A 297 -20.82 8.48 4.84
CA LEU A 297 -22.20 8.84 4.52
C LEU A 297 -22.75 7.95 3.39
N ASP A 298 -22.02 7.83 2.28
CA ASP A 298 -22.45 7.01 1.15
C ASP A 298 -22.39 5.50 1.48
N THR A 299 -21.42 5.06 2.28
CA THR A 299 -21.36 3.67 2.77
C THR A 299 -22.60 3.32 3.60
N ALA A 300 -22.99 4.17 4.55
CA ALA A 300 -24.20 3.95 5.35
C ALA A 300 -25.46 3.87 4.50
N ARG A 301 -25.61 4.81 3.55
CA ARG A 301 -26.74 4.83 2.61
C ARG A 301 -26.83 3.53 1.80
N ARG A 302 -25.74 3.10 1.17
CA ARG A 302 -25.70 1.89 0.34
C ARG A 302 -25.96 0.62 1.14
N LEU A 303 -25.45 0.52 2.37
CA LEU A 303 -25.76 -0.61 3.25
C LEU A 303 -27.25 -0.69 3.56
N CYS A 304 -27.91 0.42 3.84
CA CYS A 304 -29.35 0.47 4.08
C CYS A 304 -30.15 0.11 2.80
N GLU A 305 -29.73 0.61 1.63
CA GLU A 305 -30.37 0.30 0.33
C GLU A 305 -30.27 -1.18 -0.05
N LEU A 306 -29.18 -1.86 0.34
CA LEU A 306 -29.01 -3.30 0.10
C LEU A 306 -29.85 -4.18 1.04
N ASN A 307 -30.31 -3.66 2.17
CA ASN A 307 -31.00 -4.43 3.20
C ASN A 307 -32.47 -4.74 2.84
N ILE A 308 -32.69 -5.31 1.66
CA ILE A 308 -34.01 -5.69 1.16
C ILE A 308 -34.35 -7.09 1.70
N GLN A 309 -35.57 -7.25 2.22
CA GLN A 309 -36.06 -8.52 2.69
C GLN A 309 -36.78 -9.30 1.56
N SER A 310 -36.50 -10.61 1.49
CA SER A 310 -37.18 -11.53 0.62
C SER A 310 -38.44 -12.10 1.31
N GLU A 311 -39.56 -12.23 0.57
CA GLU A 311 -40.79 -12.85 1.06
C GLU A 311 -40.78 -14.39 1.05
N GLU A 312 -39.60 -15.02 0.78
CA GLU A 312 -39.51 -16.48 0.70
C GLU A 312 -39.83 -17.13 2.04
N ASN A 313 -40.68 -18.20 1.99
CA ASN A 313 -41.16 -18.88 3.20
C ASN A 313 -40.00 -19.68 3.85
N GLU A 314 -39.75 -19.41 5.12
CA GLU A 314 -38.69 -20.04 5.92
C GLU A 314 -38.81 -21.57 5.93
N GLU A 315 -40.03 -22.12 5.98
CA GLU A 315 -40.24 -23.57 5.98
C GLU A 315 -39.76 -24.19 4.66
N THR A 316 -39.94 -23.48 3.55
CA THR A 316 -39.46 -23.92 2.23
C THR A 316 -37.94 -23.89 2.18
N ILE A 317 -37.32 -22.85 2.69
CA ILE A 317 -35.85 -22.73 2.79
C ILE A 317 -35.28 -23.87 3.64
N ARG A 318 -35.84 -24.11 4.81
CA ARG A 318 -35.40 -25.20 5.72
C ARG A 318 -35.58 -26.57 5.10
N LYS A 319 -36.64 -26.83 4.35
CA LYS A 319 -36.83 -28.09 3.61
C LYS A 319 -35.79 -28.32 2.53
N ARG A 320 -35.48 -27.27 1.76
CA ARG A 320 -34.40 -27.33 0.75
C ARG A 320 -33.05 -27.55 1.39
N LEU A 321 -32.75 -26.86 2.47
CA LEU A 321 -31.53 -27.01 3.23
C LEU A 321 -31.34 -28.44 3.77
N ALA A 322 -32.41 -29.03 4.34
CA ALA A 322 -32.40 -30.42 4.83
C ALA A 322 -32.08 -31.43 3.70
N ASN A 323 -32.51 -31.17 2.47
CA ASN A 323 -32.15 -31.96 1.32
C ASN A 323 -30.65 -31.84 0.96
N ILE A 324 -30.08 -30.63 1.07
CA ILE A 324 -28.65 -30.34 0.85
C ILE A 324 -27.82 -31.07 1.91
N GLU A 325 -28.20 -30.97 3.21
CA GLU A 325 -27.54 -31.64 4.32
C GLU A 325 -27.50 -33.17 4.08
N LYS A 326 -28.63 -33.75 3.66
CA LYS A 326 -28.71 -35.17 3.39
C LYS A 326 -27.90 -35.62 2.17
N LYS A 327 -27.91 -34.83 1.08
CA LYS A 327 -27.19 -35.15 -0.17
C LYS A 327 -25.67 -35.06 0.04
N ASN A 328 -25.19 -34.15 0.83
CA ASN A 328 -23.77 -33.86 1.00
C ASN A 328 -23.19 -34.38 2.33
N GLU A 329 -23.96 -35.17 3.07
CA GLU A 329 -23.59 -35.71 4.40
C GLU A 329 -23.10 -34.59 5.37
N LEU A 330 -23.75 -33.43 5.31
CA LEU A 330 -23.43 -32.28 6.16
C LEU A 330 -24.30 -32.31 7.41
N GLU A 331 -23.66 -32.08 8.59
CA GLU A 331 -24.37 -31.89 9.84
C GLU A 331 -24.19 -30.42 10.26
N LEU A 332 -25.18 -29.57 10.01
CA LEU A 332 -25.21 -28.21 10.44
C LEU A 332 -25.84 -28.08 11.83
N ASP A 333 -25.36 -27.17 12.65
CA ASP A 333 -26.07 -26.80 13.87
C ASP A 333 -27.16 -25.75 13.58
N GLU A 334 -27.98 -25.44 14.60
CA GLU A 334 -29.12 -24.54 14.42
C GLU A 334 -28.68 -23.14 13.98
N LEU A 335 -27.59 -22.58 14.56
CA LEU A 335 -27.09 -21.26 14.18
C LEU A 335 -26.55 -21.24 12.74
N GLN A 336 -25.97 -22.35 12.28
CA GLN A 336 -25.51 -22.46 10.90
C GLN A 336 -26.69 -22.58 9.92
N ARG A 337 -27.75 -23.33 10.30
CA ARG A 337 -29.00 -23.38 9.52
C ARG A 337 -29.66 -22.01 9.47
N ASP A 338 -29.73 -21.31 10.59
CA ASP A 338 -30.24 -19.96 10.65
C ASP A 338 -29.45 -19.00 9.75
N ALA A 339 -28.12 -19.13 9.71
CA ALA A 339 -27.31 -18.32 8.82
C ALA A 339 -27.67 -18.53 7.33
N VAL A 340 -27.95 -19.76 6.90
CA VAL A 340 -28.41 -20.04 5.55
C VAL A 340 -29.80 -19.43 5.30
N VAL A 341 -30.73 -19.60 6.24
CA VAL A 341 -32.08 -19.01 6.15
C VAL A 341 -31.99 -17.50 6.04
N GLU A 342 -31.20 -16.86 6.88
CA GLU A 342 -31.04 -15.41 6.89
C GLU A 342 -30.30 -14.89 5.64
N ALA A 343 -29.38 -15.69 5.04
CA ALA A 343 -28.75 -15.34 3.77
C ALA A 343 -29.75 -15.28 2.62
N VAL A 344 -30.78 -16.11 2.65
CA VAL A 344 -31.84 -16.11 1.65
C VAL A 344 -32.84 -14.98 1.87
N LYS A 345 -33.16 -14.69 3.14
CA LYS A 345 -34.20 -13.73 3.51
C LYS A 345 -33.74 -12.27 3.47
N ASN A 346 -32.46 -11.99 3.60
CA ASN A 346 -31.95 -10.62 3.70
C ASN A 346 -30.97 -10.31 2.56
N GLY A 347 -31.04 -9.09 2.02
CA GLY A 347 -30.10 -8.58 1.05
C GLY A 347 -28.71 -8.30 1.66
N LEU A 348 -28.65 -8.04 2.96
CA LEU A 348 -27.41 -7.90 3.71
C LEU A 348 -27.40 -8.79 4.96
N LEU A 349 -26.40 -9.67 5.06
CA LEU A 349 -26.21 -10.55 6.20
C LEU A 349 -24.78 -10.43 6.73
N ILE A 350 -24.65 -10.34 8.06
CA ILE A 350 -23.35 -10.41 8.73
C ILE A 350 -23.23 -11.73 9.51
N ILE A 351 -22.16 -12.49 9.26
CA ILE A 351 -21.83 -13.71 9.99
C ILE A 351 -20.54 -13.48 10.77
N THR A 352 -20.58 -13.59 12.07
CA THR A 352 -19.39 -13.42 12.92
C THR A 352 -19.18 -14.61 13.84
N GLY A 353 -17.89 -14.96 14.07
CA GLY A 353 -17.52 -16.05 14.97
C GLY A 353 -16.02 -16.23 15.05
N GLY A 354 -15.54 -16.80 16.15
CA GLY A 354 -14.13 -17.09 16.39
C GLY A 354 -13.63 -18.32 15.62
N PRO A 355 -12.39 -18.75 15.88
CA PRO A 355 -11.84 -19.98 15.29
C PRO A 355 -12.64 -21.22 15.73
N GLY A 356 -12.79 -22.17 14.83
CA GLY A 356 -13.47 -23.45 15.11
C GLY A 356 -14.99 -23.37 15.29
N THR A 357 -15.62 -22.23 14.99
CA THR A 357 -17.08 -22.06 15.07
C THR A 357 -17.82 -22.44 13.79
N GLY A 358 -17.10 -22.93 12.77
CA GLY A 358 -17.70 -23.44 11.54
C GLY A 358 -18.09 -22.38 10.53
N LYS A 359 -17.48 -21.19 10.51
CA LYS A 359 -17.71 -20.16 9.48
C LYS A 359 -17.58 -20.72 8.06
N THR A 360 -16.51 -21.45 7.77
CA THR A 360 -16.27 -22.03 6.44
C THR A 360 -17.35 -23.06 6.07
N THR A 361 -17.78 -23.88 7.00
CA THR A 361 -18.89 -24.85 6.79
C THR A 361 -20.20 -24.12 6.48
N THR A 362 -20.46 -23.02 7.16
CA THR A 362 -21.63 -22.17 6.92
C THR A 362 -21.57 -21.52 5.55
N ILE A 363 -20.40 -20.97 5.14
CA ILE A 363 -20.20 -20.42 3.79
C ILE A 363 -20.46 -21.49 2.74
N ASN A 364 -19.93 -22.71 2.90
CA ASN A 364 -20.17 -23.82 1.97
C ASN A 364 -21.64 -24.19 1.85
N ALA A 365 -22.37 -24.24 2.97
CA ALA A 365 -23.80 -24.52 2.95
C ALA A 365 -24.59 -23.40 2.23
N ILE A 366 -24.22 -22.16 2.41
CA ILE A 366 -24.80 -21.00 1.71
C ILE A 366 -24.52 -21.10 0.21
N ILE A 367 -23.28 -21.36 -0.19
CA ILE A 367 -22.90 -21.55 -1.60
C ILE A 367 -23.73 -22.65 -2.24
N GLN A 368 -23.80 -23.84 -1.62
CA GLN A 368 -24.56 -24.96 -2.13
C GLN A 368 -26.04 -24.66 -2.25
N TYR A 369 -26.61 -23.86 -1.34
CA TYR A 369 -28.00 -23.47 -1.43
C TYR A 369 -28.24 -22.59 -2.67
N PHE A 370 -27.45 -21.54 -2.86
CA PHE A 370 -27.62 -20.62 -3.98
C PHE A 370 -27.23 -21.24 -5.33
N GLU A 371 -26.27 -22.15 -5.36
CA GLU A 371 -25.93 -22.91 -6.55
C GLU A 371 -27.09 -23.79 -7.00
N MET A 372 -27.81 -24.40 -6.05
CA MET A 372 -29.01 -25.21 -6.36
C MET A 372 -30.13 -24.32 -6.92
N GLU A 373 -30.22 -23.08 -6.56
CA GLU A 373 -31.14 -22.09 -7.11
C GLU A 373 -30.68 -21.52 -8.47
N GLY A 374 -29.49 -21.87 -8.94
CA GLY A 374 -28.91 -21.41 -10.20
C GLY A 374 -28.43 -19.98 -10.18
N MET A 375 -28.04 -19.47 -9.01
CA MET A 375 -27.56 -18.10 -8.81
C MET A 375 -26.07 -17.98 -9.08
N ASP A 376 -25.64 -16.84 -9.63
CA ASP A 376 -24.24 -16.49 -9.82
C ASP A 376 -23.62 -15.98 -8.51
N ILE A 377 -22.57 -16.68 -8.04
CA ILE A 377 -21.94 -16.46 -6.73
C ILE A 377 -20.50 -15.98 -6.92
N PHE A 378 -20.18 -14.82 -6.33
CA PHE A 378 -18.81 -14.30 -6.26
C PHE A 378 -18.27 -14.39 -4.84
N LEU A 379 -17.02 -14.91 -4.74
CA LEU A 379 -16.31 -15.02 -3.46
C LEU A 379 -15.11 -14.11 -3.45
N ALA A 380 -14.94 -13.35 -2.37
CA ALA A 380 -13.75 -12.52 -2.23
C ALA A 380 -13.29 -12.37 -0.78
N ALA A 381 -12.03 -11.93 -0.64
CA ALA A 381 -11.42 -11.61 0.63
C ALA A 381 -10.47 -10.41 0.46
N PRO A 382 -10.10 -9.69 1.54
CA PRO A 382 -9.24 -8.52 1.43
C PRO A 382 -7.79 -8.83 1.02
N THR A 383 -7.31 -10.06 1.24
CA THR A 383 -5.92 -10.46 0.92
C THR A 383 -5.88 -11.70 0.02
N GLY A 384 -4.80 -11.83 -0.78
CA GLY A 384 -4.58 -13.00 -1.66
C GLY A 384 -4.56 -14.31 -0.89
N ARG A 385 -3.96 -14.34 0.30
CA ARG A 385 -3.92 -15.53 1.15
C ARG A 385 -5.28 -15.94 1.68
N ALA A 386 -6.09 -14.99 2.09
CA ALA A 386 -7.46 -15.28 2.53
C ALA A 386 -8.32 -15.77 1.36
N ALA A 387 -8.19 -15.16 0.18
CA ALA A 387 -8.87 -15.60 -1.03
C ALA A 387 -8.48 -17.04 -1.44
N LYS A 388 -7.18 -17.33 -1.46
CA LYS A 388 -6.66 -18.66 -1.73
C LYS A 388 -7.20 -19.71 -0.76
N ARG A 389 -7.17 -19.41 0.55
CA ARG A 389 -7.73 -20.26 1.58
C ARG A 389 -9.22 -20.51 1.35
N MET A 390 -9.96 -19.47 1.01
CA MET A 390 -11.39 -19.58 0.68
C MET A 390 -11.60 -20.51 -0.50
N THR A 391 -10.78 -20.42 -1.56
CA THR A 391 -10.82 -21.34 -2.70
C THR A 391 -10.52 -22.78 -2.29
N GLU A 392 -9.45 -23.00 -1.50
CA GLU A 392 -9.06 -24.35 -1.05
C GLU A 392 -10.13 -25.03 -0.17
N THR A 393 -10.83 -24.24 0.63
CA THR A 393 -11.81 -24.76 1.60
C THR A 393 -13.22 -24.88 1.05
N THR A 394 -13.59 -24.05 0.08
CA THR A 394 -14.92 -24.08 -0.53
C THR A 394 -14.95 -24.86 -1.84
N GLY A 395 -13.82 -25.01 -2.53
CA GLY A 395 -13.75 -25.56 -3.89
C GLY A 395 -14.18 -24.56 -4.98
N TYR A 396 -14.65 -23.36 -4.62
CA TYR A 396 -15.05 -22.28 -5.53
C TYR A 396 -13.94 -21.25 -5.66
N GLN A 397 -13.77 -20.72 -6.84
CA GLN A 397 -12.75 -19.70 -7.07
C GLN A 397 -13.09 -18.43 -6.32
N ALA A 398 -12.22 -18.01 -5.41
CA ALA A 398 -12.27 -16.73 -4.72
C ALA A 398 -11.15 -15.81 -5.21
N SER A 399 -11.38 -14.50 -5.18
CA SER A 399 -10.41 -13.50 -5.56
C SER A 399 -10.17 -12.47 -4.43
N THR A 400 -9.20 -11.60 -4.57
CA THR A 400 -9.14 -10.43 -3.68
C THR A 400 -10.25 -9.44 -4.05
N ILE A 401 -10.74 -8.66 -3.07
CA ILE A 401 -11.73 -7.59 -3.35
C ILE A 401 -11.19 -6.65 -4.43
N HIS A 402 -9.90 -6.31 -4.40
CA HIS A 402 -9.27 -5.46 -5.42
C HIS A 402 -9.34 -6.09 -6.83
N ARG A 403 -9.12 -7.40 -6.94
CA ARG A 403 -9.22 -8.11 -8.22
C ARG A 403 -10.67 -8.26 -8.68
N LEU A 404 -11.59 -8.48 -7.74
CA LEU A 404 -13.03 -8.51 -8.02
C LEU A 404 -13.53 -7.20 -8.60
N LEU A 405 -13.00 -6.08 -8.10
CA LEU A 405 -13.34 -4.74 -8.55
C LEU A 405 -12.58 -4.31 -9.82
N GLU A 406 -11.74 -5.17 -10.38
CA GLU A 406 -10.94 -4.93 -11.59
C GLU A 406 -10.16 -3.60 -11.46
N LEU A 407 -9.04 -3.68 -10.78
CA LEU A 407 -8.18 -2.52 -10.59
C LEU A 407 -7.66 -2.01 -11.95
N SER A 408 -7.97 -0.77 -12.31
CA SER A 408 -7.46 -0.15 -13.52
C SER A 408 -5.99 0.21 -13.37
N GLY A 409 -5.17 -0.28 -14.32
CA GLY A 409 -3.76 0.13 -14.42
C GLY A 409 -3.58 1.54 -14.98
N MET A 410 -4.64 2.19 -15.49
CA MET A 410 -4.59 3.57 -15.97
C MET A 410 -4.86 4.52 -14.81
N MET A 411 -3.82 5.14 -14.28
CA MET A 411 -3.98 6.33 -13.45
C MET A 411 -4.12 7.53 -14.37
N ASP A 412 -5.20 8.25 -14.22
CA ASP A 412 -5.27 9.64 -14.66
C ASP A 412 -4.26 10.42 -13.81
N ASP A 413 -3.27 11.06 -14.42
CA ASP A 413 -2.20 11.82 -13.74
C ASP A 413 -2.71 12.91 -12.79
N SER A 414 -4.04 13.10 -12.73
CA SER A 414 -4.70 14.14 -11.97
C SER A 414 -5.36 13.68 -10.66
N SER A 415 -5.49 12.37 -10.38
CA SER A 415 -6.15 11.90 -9.14
C SER A 415 -5.35 10.81 -8.42
N ALA A 416 -5.02 11.05 -7.15
CA ALA A 416 -4.42 10.06 -6.24
C ALA A 416 -5.41 8.95 -5.82
N ALA A 417 -6.62 8.92 -6.38
CA ALA A 417 -7.66 7.95 -6.04
C ALA A 417 -7.45 6.64 -6.81
N VAL A 418 -7.51 5.53 -6.09
CA VAL A 418 -7.54 4.19 -6.68
C VAL A 418 -8.77 4.08 -7.58
N HIS A 419 -8.58 3.84 -8.86
CA HIS A 419 -9.67 3.70 -9.81
C HIS A 419 -9.98 2.21 -10.03
N PHE A 420 -11.24 1.85 -9.78
CA PHE A 420 -11.77 0.52 -10.05
C PHE A 420 -12.68 0.57 -11.28
N GLU A 421 -12.53 -0.39 -12.18
CA GLU A 421 -13.40 -0.53 -13.36
C GLU A 421 -14.84 -0.91 -12.97
N ARG A 422 -14.99 -1.68 -11.87
CA ARG A 422 -16.29 -2.02 -11.32
C ARG A 422 -16.77 -0.93 -10.37
N ASN A 423 -17.89 -0.33 -10.71
CA ASN A 423 -18.53 0.78 -10.01
C ASN A 423 -20.01 0.87 -10.39
N GLU A 424 -20.69 1.99 -10.10
CA GLU A 424 -22.12 2.16 -10.41
C GLU A 424 -22.45 2.09 -11.90
N GLU A 425 -21.53 2.49 -12.77
CA GLU A 425 -21.70 2.49 -14.23
C GLU A 425 -21.36 1.11 -14.84
N ASN A 426 -20.51 0.34 -14.15
CA ASN A 426 -20.10 -1.01 -14.56
C ASN A 426 -20.13 -1.96 -13.35
N PRO A 427 -21.30 -2.29 -12.81
CA PRO A 427 -21.42 -3.08 -11.59
C PRO A 427 -21.04 -4.55 -11.77
N LEU A 428 -20.92 -5.24 -10.63
CA LEU A 428 -20.72 -6.67 -10.60
C LEU A 428 -22.02 -7.39 -11.00
N GLU A 429 -21.92 -8.26 -11.98
CA GLU A 429 -23.04 -9.11 -12.42
C GLU A 429 -23.08 -10.39 -11.56
N ALA A 430 -23.58 -10.26 -10.33
CA ALA A 430 -23.66 -11.35 -9.38
C ALA A 430 -25.00 -11.31 -8.61
N ASP A 431 -25.60 -12.48 -8.35
CA ASP A 431 -26.78 -12.61 -7.49
C ASP A 431 -26.39 -12.62 -6.02
N VAL A 432 -25.21 -13.18 -5.70
CA VAL A 432 -24.70 -13.35 -4.34
C VAL A 432 -23.21 -13.02 -4.29
N ILE A 433 -22.82 -12.17 -3.35
CA ILE A 433 -21.43 -11.84 -3.09
C ILE A 433 -21.12 -12.20 -1.63
N ILE A 434 -20.09 -13.02 -1.41
CA ILE A 434 -19.64 -13.42 -0.09
C ILE A 434 -18.23 -12.89 0.13
N ILE A 435 -18.07 -12.06 1.17
CA ILE A 435 -16.79 -11.50 1.56
C ILE A 435 -16.35 -12.11 2.89
N ASP A 436 -15.21 -12.80 2.91
CA ASP A 436 -14.61 -13.31 4.16
C ASP A 436 -13.51 -12.37 4.69
N GLU A 437 -13.09 -12.57 5.94
CA GLU A 437 -12.09 -11.75 6.67
C GLU A 437 -12.44 -10.26 6.71
N MET A 438 -13.73 -9.93 6.91
CA MET A 438 -14.25 -8.56 6.95
C MET A 438 -13.64 -7.66 8.03
N SER A 439 -13.01 -8.23 9.06
CA SER A 439 -12.27 -7.46 10.07
C SER A 439 -11.13 -6.61 9.47
N MET A 440 -10.63 -7.00 8.30
CA MET A 440 -9.53 -6.30 7.61
C MET A 440 -9.99 -5.23 6.62
N VAL A 441 -11.29 -5.13 6.33
CA VAL A 441 -11.84 -4.20 5.35
C VAL A 441 -12.02 -2.83 6.01
N ASP A 442 -11.36 -1.81 5.47
CA ASP A 442 -11.51 -0.41 5.88
C ASP A 442 -12.67 0.28 5.17
N ILE A 443 -12.95 1.54 5.55
CA ILE A 443 -14.08 2.29 5.01
C ILE A 443 -13.92 2.56 3.50
N SER A 444 -12.71 2.76 3.01
CA SER A 444 -12.44 3.06 1.60
C SER A 444 -12.69 1.85 0.71
N LEU A 445 -12.20 0.67 1.13
CA LEU A 445 -12.41 -0.57 0.39
C LEU A 445 -13.87 -1.03 0.46
N MET A 446 -14.53 -0.84 1.61
CA MET A 446 -15.96 -1.13 1.75
C MET A 446 -16.80 -0.24 0.85
N HIS A 447 -16.52 1.05 0.80
CA HIS A 447 -17.20 1.98 -0.08
C HIS A 447 -17.01 1.59 -1.56
N ALA A 448 -15.79 1.28 -1.99
CA ALA A 448 -15.51 0.86 -3.35
C ALA A 448 -16.28 -0.43 -3.72
N LEU A 449 -16.35 -1.40 -2.80
CA LEU A 449 -17.15 -2.61 -2.99
C LEU A 449 -18.63 -2.29 -3.16
N LEU A 450 -19.19 -1.49 -2.27
CA LEU A 450 -20.63 -1.13 -2.30
C LEU A 450 -21.02 -0.35 -3.56
N ARG A 451 -20.10 0.42 -4.14
CA ARG A 451 -20.33 1.10 -5.41
C ARG A 451 -20.52 0.14 -6.59
N ALA A 452 -19.90 -1.02 -6.51
CA ALA A 452 -19.98 -2.03 -7.55
C ALA A 452 -21.11 -3.06 -7.34
N VAL A 453 -21.75 -3.08 -6.16
CA VAL A 453 -22.85 -4.01 -5.82
C VAL A 453 -24.18 -3.40 -6.17
N GLN A 454 -24.98 -4.10 -6.96
CA GLN A 454 -26.34 -3.66 -7.32
C GLN A 454 -27.36 -3.93 -6.22
N VAL A 455 -28.36 -3.07 -6.14
CA VAL A 455 -29.53 -3.32 -5.29
C VAL A 455 -30.26 -4.58 -5.81
N GLY A 456 -30.52 -5.52 -4.89
CA GLY A 456 -31.05 -6.85 -5.23
C GLY A 456 -30.02 -7.97 -5.17
N THR A 457 -28.71 -7.67 -5.27
CA THR A 457 -27.63 -8.63 -4.97
C THR A 457 -27.59 -8.89 -3.47
N ARG A 458 -27.45 -10.14 -3.07
CA ARG A 458 -27.25 -10.54 -1.67
C ARG A 458 -25.79 -10.38 -1.29
N LEU A 459 -25.53 -9.53 -0.32
CA LEU A 459 -24.18 -9.31 0.22
C LEU A 459 -24.02 -9.97 1.60
N ILE A 460 -23.12 -10.95 1.68
CA ILE A 460 -22.83 -11.70 2.90
C ILE A 460 -21.43 -11.35 3.39
N LEU A 461 -21.37 -10.74 4.55
CA LEU A 461 -20.15 -10.28 5.19
C LEU A 461 -19.75 -11.24 6.30
N VAL A 462 -18.61 -11.92 6.16
CA VAL A 462 -18.13 -12.91 7.13
C VAL A 462 -16.84 -12.43 7.78
N GLY A 463 -16.72 -12.56 9.09
CA GLY A 463 -15.50 -12.16 9.78
C GLY A 463 -15.52 -12.48 11.28
N ASP A 464 -14.41 -12.14 11.92
CA ASP A 464 -14.25 -12.28 13.37
C ASP A 464 -14.07 -10.89 14.00
N VAL A 465 -15.11 -10.38 14.64
CA VAL A 465 -15.13 -9.04 15.25
C VAL A 465 -14.12 -8.88 16.40
N ASN A 466 -13.61 -9.99 16.97
CA ASN A 466 -12.63 -9.99 18.05
C ASN A 466 -11.17 -9.95 17.58
N GLN A 467 -10.93 -10.10 16.28
CA GLN A 467 -9.61 -9.90 15.69
C GLN A 467 -9.28 -8.41 15.62
N LEU A 468 -8.02 -8.12 15.32
CA LEU A 468 -7.59 -6.73 15.10
C LEU A 468 -8.39 -6.08 13.96
N PRO A 469 -8.74 -4.80 14.08
CA PRO A 469 -9.40 -4.06 13.01
C PRO A 469 -8.47 -3.87 11.79
N SER A 470 -9.03 -3.36 10.68
CA SER A 470 -8.30 -3.00 9.47
C SER A 470 -7.09 -2.10 9.75
N VAL A 471 -6.07 -2.11 8.88
CA VAL A 471 -4.96 -1.16 8.98
C VAL A 471 -5.43 0.25 8.61
N GLY A 472 -6.29 0.37 7.60
CA GLY A 472 -6.87 1.64 7.15
C GLY A 472 -7.96 2.18 8.08
N PRO A 473 -8.53 3.37 7.73
CA PRO A 473 -9.46 4.09 8.58
C PRO A 473 -10.81 3.39 8.75
N GLY A 474 -11.40 3.58 9.93
CA GLY A 474 -12.69 3.00 10.30
C GLY A 474 -12.59 1.62 10.95
N ARG A 475 -13.74 1.09 11.36
CA ARG A 475 -13.93 -0.26 11.92
C ARG A 475 -15.25 -0.86 11.42
N VAL A 476 -15.35 -0.94 10.10
CA VAL A 476 -16.59 -1.23 9.36
C VAL A 476 -17.37 -2.40 9.93
N LEU A 477 -16.76 -3.58 10.09
CA LEU A 477 -17.46 -4.76 10.60
C LEU A 477 -18.08 -4.52 11.98
N LYS A 478 -17.34 -3.87 12.89
CA LYS A 478 -17.81 -3.60 14.24
C LYS A 478 -18.92 -2.57 14.23
N ASP A 479 -18.79 -1.48 13.48
CA ASP A 479 -19.79 -0.41 13.40
C ASP A 479 -21.10 -0.91 12.79
N VAL A 480 -21.04 -1.78 11.77
CA VAL A 480 -22.22 -2.42 11.16
C VAL A 480 -22.93 -3.35 12.16
N ILE A 481 -22.17 -4.11 12.96
CA ILE A 481 -22.73 -4.98 14.00
C ILE A 481 -23.34 -4.16 15.15
N ASP A 482 -22.64 -3.13 15.59
CA ASP A 482 -23.04 -2.31 16.75
C ASP A 482 -24.27 -1.46 16.45
N SER A 483 -24.50 -1.06 15.19
CA SER A 483 -25.72 -0.33 14.76
C SER A 483 -27.01 -1.10 14.95
N ARG A 484 -26.95 -2.43 15.01
CA ARG A 484 -28.13 -3.33 15.16
C ARG A 484 -29.21 -3.17 14.10
N CYS A 485 -28.94 -2.46 13.01
CA CYS A 485 -29.87 -2.23 11.91
C CYS A 485 -29.93 -3.40 10.91
N PHE A 486 -28.97 -4.28 10.96
CA PHE A 486 -28.83 -5.40 10.01
C PHE A 486 -28.88 -6.76 10.70
N ARG A 487 -29.19 -7.78 9.92
CA ARG A 487 -29.21 -9.13 10.45
C ARG A 487 -27.79 -9.64 10.71
N VAL A 488 -27.53 -10.07 11.96
CA VAL A 488 -26.24 -10.60 12.43
C VAL A 488 -26.44 -12.01 12.97
N VAL A 489 -25.71 -12.98 12.43
CA VAL A 489 -25.65 -14.32 12.99
C VAL A 489 -24.29 -14.51 13.70
N LYS A 490 -24.34 -14.78 15.01
CA LYS A 490 -23.16 -15.01 15.85
C LYS A 490 -22.94 -16.49 16.07
N LEU A 491 -21.94 -17.08 15.40
CA LEU A 491 -21.56 -18.47 15.57
C LEU A 491 -20.74 -18.64 16.85
N ASN A 492 -21.34 -19.19 17.90
CA ASN A 492 -20.75 -19.31 19.23
C ASN A 492 -20.30 -20.75 19.58
N LYS A 493 -20.83 -21.75 18.87
CA LYS A 493 -20.58 -23.15 19.14
C LYS A 493 -19.22 -23.57 18.60
N ILE A 494 -18.37 -24.11 19.47
CA ILE A 494 -17.10 -24.72 19.07
C ILE A 494 -17.38 -26.19 18.74
N PHE A 495 -17.05 -26.61 17.52
CA PHE A 495 -17.30 -27.99 17.09
C PHE A 495 -16.30 -28.98 17.71
N ARG A 496 -16.73 -30.26 17.82
CA ARG A 496 -15.96 -31.31 18.49
C ARG A 496 -14.52 -31.44 18.00
N GLN A 497 -14.28 -31.39 16.69
CA GLN A 497 -12.93 -31.45 16.14
C GLN A 497 -12.06 -30.27 16.60
N ALA A 498 -12.66 -29.10 16.73
CA ALA A 498 -11.98 -27.88 17.21
C ALA A 498 -11.75 -27.88 18.73
N THR A 499 -12.56 -28.61 19.51
CA THR A 499 -12.35 -28.74 20.96
C THR A 499 -11.14 -29.61 21.34
N GLU A 500 -10.61 -30.40 20.39
CA GLU A 500 -9.38 -31.17 20.57
C GLU A 500 -8.11 -30.32 20.39
N SER A 501 -8.24 -29.08 19.87
CA SER A 501 -7.16 -28.14 19.68
C SER A 501 -7.10 -27.15 20.85
N ASP A 502 -5.99 -27.15 21.57
CA ASP A 502 -5.74 -26.18 22.62
C ASP A 502 -5.49 -24.76 22.04
N ILE A 503 -5.05 -24.65 20.78
CA ILE A 503 -4.97 -23.34 20.07
C ILE A 503 -6.36 -22.71 20.07
N VAL A 504 -7.37 -23.44 19.60
CA VAL A 504 -8.76 -22.93 19.50
C VAL A 504 -9.32 -22.64 20.90
N MET A 505 -9.21 -23.61 21.82
CA MET A 505 -9.76 -23.45 23.15
C MET A 505 -9.10 -22.30 23.93
N ASN A 506 -7.79 -22.15 23.80
CA ASN A 506 -7.07 -21.05 24.45
C ASN A 506 -7.34 -19.71 23.78
N ALA A 507 -7.52 -19.65 22.46
CA ALA A 507 -7.96 -18.42 21.78
C ALA A 507 -9.31 -17.94 22.36
N HIS A 508 -10.28 -18.82 22.52
CA HIS A 508 -11.57 -18.46 23.16
C HIS A 508 -11.44 -18.02 24.61
N LYS A 509 -10.56 -18.69 25.42
CA LYS A 509 -10.27 -18.24 26.78
C LYS A 509 -9.62 -16.86 26.79
N ILE A 510 -8.61 -16.64 25.96
CA ILE A 510 -7.95 -15.32 25.81
C ILE A 510 -9.00 -14.25 25.48
N ASN A 511 -9.87 -14.50 24.51
CA ASN A 511 -10.91 -13.56 24.11
C ASN A 511 -11.86 -13.20 25.28
N ARG A 512 -12.24 -14.17 26.10
CA ARG A 512 -13.06 -13.94 27.28
C ARG A 512 -12.30 -13.37 28.47
N GLY A 513 -10.97 -13.32 28.44
CA GLY A 513 -10.10 -12.87 29.52
C GLY A 513 -9.91 -13.92 30.61
N GLU A 514 -10.09 -15.18 30.28
CA GLU A 514 -9.91 -16.32 31.16
C GLU A 514 -8.44 -16.77 31.16
N THR A 515 -8.00 -17.31 32.28
CA THR A 515 -6.65 -17.84 32.46
C THR A 515 -6.39 -19.05 31.55
N VAL A 516 -5.25 -19.08 30.91
CA VAL A 516 -4.78 -20.17 30.04
C VAL A 516 -3.77 -21.04 30.83
N LYS A 517 -3.90 -22.35 30.76
CA LYS A 517 -2.92 -23.25 31.31
C LYS A 517 -1.66 -23.34 30.44
N ILE A 518 -0.51 -23.13 31.05
CA ILE A 518 0.81 -23.13 30.37
C ILE A 518 1.72 -24.25 30.91
N ASP A 519 1.18 -25.45 31.05
CA ASP A 519 1.87 -26.63 31.60
C ASP A 519 2.60 -27.49 30.56
N ASN A 520 2.56 -27.10 29.28
CA ASN A 520 3.17 -27.77 28.11
C ASN A 520 2.72 -29.24 27.93
N LYS A 521 1.54 -29.60 28.39
CA LYS A 521 0.95 -30.91 28.14
C LYS A 521 0.13 -30.97 26.87
N SER A 522 -0.07 -29.82 26.22
CA SER A 522 -0.75 -29.68 24.95
C SER A 522 0.03 -30.33 23.78
N LYS A 523 -0.70 -30.66 22.73
CA LYS A 523 -0.12 -31.13 21.47
C LYS A 523 0.17 -29.98 20.48
N ASP A 524 -0.46 -28.82 20.64
CA ASP A 524 -0.44 -27.74 19.66
C ASP A 524 -0.20 -26.37 20.29
N PHE A 525 -0.17 -26.24 21.61
CA PHE A 525 0.03 -24.97 22.33
C PHE A 525 1.13 -25.09 23.39
N PHE A 526 2.24 -24.39 23.22
CA PHE A 526 3.40 -24.46 24.09
C PHE A 526 3.79 -23.09 24.63
N PHE A 527 4.29 -23.05 25.88
CA PHE A 527 4.81 -21.86 26.54
C PHE A 527 6.20 -22.12 27.11
N LEU A 528 7.23 -21.45 26.57
CA LEU A 528 8.61 -21.56 27.03
C LEU A 528 8.97 -20.34 27.87
N LYS A 529 9.01 -20.51 29.21
CA LYS A 529 9.35 -19.42 30.13
C LYS A 529 10.81 -18.99 29.96
N ARG A 530 11.04 -17.78 29.51
CA ARG A 530 12.33 -17.13 29.35
C ARG A 530 12.21 -15.64 29.64
N TYR A 531 13.23 -15.07 30.26
CA TYR A 531 13.19 -13.67 30.74
C TYR A 531 14.35 -12.83 30.22
N ASP A 532 15.21 -13.42 29.43
CA ASP A 532 16.32 -12.74 28.77
C ASP A 532 16.11 -12.71 27.26
N ALA A 533 16.30 -11.52 26.65
CA ALA A 533 16.01 -11.31 25.24
C ALA A 533 16.91 -12.12 24.32
N ASP A 534 18.21 -12.27 24.64
CA ASP A 534 19.16 -13.02 23.82
C ASP A 534 18.88 -14.53 23.87
N VAL A 535 18.49 -15.02 25.06
CA VAL A 535 18.05 -16.42 25.24
C VAL A 535 16.76 -16.68 24.46
N ILE A 536 15.83 -15.71 24.42
CA ILE A 536 14.61 -15.82 23.63
C ILE A 536 14.93 -15.86 22.14
N VAL A 537 15.80 -14.97 21.64
CA VAL A 537 16.23 -14.94 20.23
C VAL A 537 16.92 -16.24 19.83
N ALA A 538 17.84 -16.74 20.65
CA ALA A 538 18.49 -18.04 20.40
C ALA A 538 17.48 -19.20 20.38
N GLY A 539 16.49 -19.16 21.28
CA GLY A 539 15.37 -20.11 21.31
C GLY A 539 14.53 -20.07 20.04
N ILE A 540 14.22 -18.88 19.52
CA ILE A 540 13.48 -18.69 18.27
C ILE A 540 14.25 -19.31 17.10
N VAL A 541 15.55 -19.03 16.97
CA VAL A 541 16.40 -19.59 15.91
C VAL A 541 16.38 -21.13 15.97
N TYR A 542 16.54 -21.70 17.17
CA TYR A 542 16.50 -23.15 17.35
C TYR A 542 15.13 -23.74 16.95
N LEU A 543 14.04 -23.11 17.37
CA LEU A 543 12.68 -23.54 17.05
C LEU A 543 12.42 -23.54 15.55
N VAL A 544 12.80 -22.44 14.86
CA VAL A 544 12.58 -22.30 13.41
C VAL A 544 13.44 -23.27 12.61
N GLN A 545 14.72 -23.46 12.99
CA GLN A 545 15.64 -24.30 12.21
C GLN A 545 15.50 -25.81 12.48
N LYS A 546 15.28 -26.18 13.72
CA LYS A 546 15.46 -27.57 14.16
C LYS A 546 14.20 -28.23 14.70
N LYS A 547 13.44 -27.55 15.57
CA LYS A 547 12.39 -28.19 16.35
C LYS A 547 11.04 -28.24 15.65
N LEU A 548 10.57 -27.10 15.12
CA LEU A 548 9.23 -26.99 14.56
C LEU A 548 9.08 -27.58 13.15
N PRO A 549 10.07 -27.47 12.21
CA PRO A 549 9.89 -28.01 10.87
C PRO A 549 9.50 -29.50 10.83
N PRO A 550 10.19 -30.41 11.50
CA PRO A 550 9.78 -31.81 11.53
C PRO A 550 8.49 -32.04 12.32
N TYR A 551 8.21 -31.20 13.32
CA TYR A 551 7.00 -31.30 14.17
C TYR A 551 5.73 -31.01 13.38
N VAL A 552 5.72 -29.93 12.58
CA VAL A 552 4.57 -29.52 11.79
C VAL A 552 4.66 -29.95 10.32
N LYS A 553 5.68 -30.72 9.94
CA LYS A 553 5.94 -31.20 8.57
C LYS A 553 6.00 -30.06 7.54
N ALA A 554 6.68 -28.97 7.87
CA ALA A 554 6.82 -27.78 7.04
C ALA A 554 8.29 -27.36 6.90
N LYS A 555 8.58 -26.47 5.94
CA LYS A 555 9.92 -25.90 5.76
C LYS A 555 10.19 -24.83 6.81
N PRO A 556 11.45 -24.52 7.16
CA PRO A 556 11.77 -23.43 8.07
C PRO A 556 11.16 -22.07 7.68
N LEU A 557 11.09 -21.77 6.39
CA LEU A 557 10.49 -20.52 5.88
C LEU A 557 8.96 -20.46 6.01
N ASP A 558 8.29 -21.59 6.21
CA ASP A 558 6.84 -21.65 6.43
C ASP A 558 6.46 -21.36 7.89
N ILE A 559 7.44 -21.40 8.81
CA ILE A 559 7.25 -21.06 10.21
C ILE A 559 7.36 -19.56 10.36
N GLN A 560 6.40 -18.95 11.05
CA GLN A 560 6.34 -17.50 11.17
C GLN A 560 6.59 -17.04 12.61
N VAL A 561 7.51 -16.09 12.75
CA VAL A 561 7.70 -15.37 14.01
C VAL A 561 6.81 -14.13 13.98
N LEU A 562 5.93 -14.00 14.98
CA LEU A 562 5.02 -12.87 15.14
C LEU A 562 5.39 -12.08 16.38
N THR A 563 5.62 -10.78 16.26
CA THR A 563 5.96 -9.93 17.39
C THR A 563 5.03 -8.73 17.51
N PRO A 564 4.72 -8.26 18.73
CA PRO A 564 3.92 -7.04 18.92
C PRO A 564 4.61 -5.77 18.42
N MET A 565 5.95 -5.76 18.38
CA MET A 565 6.75 -4.55 18.20
C MET A 565 7.58 -4.57 16.93
N ARG A 566 7.73 -3.38 16.31
CA ARG A 566 8.64 -3.21 15.18
C ARG A 566 10.10 -3.04 15.62
N LYS A 567 10.33 -2.22 16.63
CA LYS A 567 11.66 -1.91 17.19
C LYS A 567 11.85 -2.50 18.58
N GLY A 568 13.09 -2.58 19.01
CA GLY A 568 13.46 -3.08 20.34
C GLY A 568 14.06 -4.48 20.31
N LEU A 569 14.33 -5.03 21.50
CA LEU A 569 15.09 -6.28 21.69
C LEU A 569 14.43 -7.51 21.01
N LEU A 570 13.11 -7.56 20.98
CA LEU A 570 12.32 -8.59 20.31
C LEU A 570 11.48 -8.00 19.17
N GLY A 571 11.90 -6.87 18.59
CA GLY A 571 11.24 -6.22 17.46
C GLY A 571 11.55 -6.92 16.14
N VAL A 572 10.70 -6.65 15.14
CA VAL A 572 10.80 -7.19 13.77
C VAL A 572 12.20 -6.95 13.16
N GLU A 573 12.73 -5.73 13.31
CA GLU A 573 14.01 -5.33 12.70
C GLU A 573 15.15 -6.25 13.16
N ARG A 574 15.33 -6.38 14.48
CA ARG A 574 16.38 -7.26 15.04
C ARG A 574 16.14 -8.73 14.75
N LEU A 575 14.90 -9.19 14.89
CA LEU A 575 14.57 -10.60 14.64
C LEU A 575 14.83 -10.98 13.18
N ASN A 576 14.52 -10.11 12.23
CA ASN A 576 14.78 -10.37 10.80
C ASN A 576 16.29 -10.42 10.51
N GLU A 577 17.08 -9.51 11.06
CA GLU A 577 18.55 -9.53 10.92
C GLU A 577 19.14 -10.84 11.43
N VAL A 578 18.74 -11.27 12.64
CA VAL A 578 19.23 -12.51 13.21
C VAL A 578 18.75 -13.74 12.41
N LEU A 579 17.46 -13.78 12.07
CA LEU A 579 16.89 -14.92 11.35
C LEU A 579 17.46 -15.05 9.94
N GLN A 580 17.70 -13.95 9.22
CA GLN A 580 18.39 -13.96 7.93
C GLN A 580 19.77 -14.62 8.05
N LYS A 581 20.56 -14.21 9.04
CA LYS A 581 21.90 -14.76 9.26
C LYS A 581 21.92 -16.29 9.44
N TYR A 582 20.87 -16.84 10.06
CA TYR A 582 20.79 -18.28 10.34
C TYR A 582 20.00 -19.09 9.30
N LEU A 583 18.98 -18.50 8.66
CA LEU A 583 18.12 -19.20 7.69
C LEU A 583 18.60 -19.01 6.25
N ASN A 584 19.21 -17.88 5.95
CA ASN A 584 19.79 -17.57 4.64
C ASN A 584 21.19 -16.97 4.82
N PRO A 585 22.19 -17.78 5.27
CA PRO A 585 23.54 -17.28 5.51
C PRO A 585 24.19 -16.75 4.24
N GLN A 586 25.18 -15.87 4.42
CA GLN A 586 25.98 -15.35 3.33
C GLN A 586 26.68 -16.48 2.56
N ASP A 587 26.60 -16.42 1.24
CA ASP A 587 27.24 -17.36 0.31
C ASP A 587 27.81 -16.57 -0.87
N ALA A 588 29.05 -16.90 -1.29
CA ALA A 588 29.70 -16.25 -2.42
C ALA A 588 28.90 -16.35 -3.75
N LYS A 589 27.97 -17.29 -3.85
CA LYS A 589 27.12 -17.48 -5.03
C LYS A 589 25.84 -16.62 -5.01
N LYS A 590 25.48 -16.05 -3.87
CA LYS A 590 24.29 -15.23 -3.70
C LYS A 590 24.64 -13.76 -3.80
N LYS A 591 23.93 -13.06 -4.62
CA LYS A 591 24.06 -11.60 -4.71
C LYS A 591 23.33 -10.93 -3.54
N GLU A 592 23.85 -9.76 -3.17
CA GLU A 592 23.35 -8.96 -2.07
C GLU A 592 23.13 -7.50 -2.53
N LYS A 593 22.14 -6.86 -1.94
CA LYS A 593 21.88 -5.42 -2.12
C LYS A 593 21.64 -4.77 -0.78
N GLU A 594 22.49 -3.84 -0.42
CA GLU A 594 22.31 -2.98 0.75
C GLU A 594 21.32 -1.86 0.44
N THR A 595 20.43 -1.61 1.37
CA THR A 595 19.41 -0.53 1.30
C THR A 595 19.40 0.25 2.60
N GLY A 596 18.72 1.39 2.64
CA GLY A 596 18.55 2.16 3.88
C GLY A 596 17.82 1.43 5.01
N LYS A 597 17.18 0.28 4.73
CA LYS A 597 16.44 -0.55 5.69
C LYS A 597 17.14 -1.86 6.05
N GLY A 598 18.30 -2.15 5.47
CA GLY A 598 19.06 -3.37 5.71
C GLY A 598 19.54 -4.03 4.43
N LEU A 599 19.99 -5.26 4.55
CA LEU A 599 20.60 -6.05 3.48
C LEU A 599 19.57 -7.04 2.93
N PHE A 600 19.33 -7.01 1.62
CA PHE A 600 18.62 -8.06 0.89
C PHE A 600 19.60 -9.03 0.24
N ARG A 601 19.25 -10.31 0.22
CA ARG A 601 20.03 -11.40 -0.34
C ARG A 601 19.13 -12.34 -1.13
N GLU A 602 19.62 -12.90 -2.23
CA GLU A 602 18.91 -13.96 -2.97
C GLU A 602 18.52 -15.12 -2.04
N GLY A 603 17.25 -15.53 -2.08
CA GLY A 603 16.66 -16.50 -1.18
C GLY A 603 16.02 -15.93 0.08
N ASP A 604 16.08 -14.61 0.29
CA ASP A 604 15.39 -13.99 1.44
C ASP A 604 13.88 -14.02 1.31
N LYS A 605 13.24 -14.25 2.44
CA LYS A 605 11.78 -14.08 2.57
C LYS A 605 11.46 -12.62 2.82
N VAL A 606 10.67 -12.04 1.93
CA VAL A 606 10.29 -10.62 1.95
C VAL A 606 8.78 -10.43 1.94
N MET A 607 8.35 -9.24 2.28
CA MET A 607 6.95 -8.82 2.27
C MET A 607 6.84 -7.43 1.68
N GLN A 608 5.85 -7.23 0.81
CA GLN A 608 5.40 -5.93 0.36
C GLN A 608 4.77 -5.17 1.53
N ILE A 609 5.20 -3.93 1.77
CA ILE A 609 4.76 -3.15 2.94
C ILE A 609 3.85 -1.96 2.61
N ARG A 610 3.59 -1.74 1.33
CA ARG A 610 2.67 -0.73 0.79
C ARG A 610 1.86 -1.34 -0.34
N ASN A 611 0.67 -0.82 -0.61
CA ASN A 611 -0.02 -1.16 -1.84
C ASN A 611 0.68 -0.44 -3.01
N ASN A 612 1.07 -1.19 -4.03
CA ASN A 612 1.53 -0.65 -5.30
C ASN A 612 0.65 -1.20 -6.41
N TYR A 613 -0.26 -0.37 -6.88
CA TYR A 613 -1.29 -0.73 -7.85
C TYR A 613 -0.76 -0.79 -9.28
N GLN A 614 0.40 -0.19 -9.55
CA GLN A 614 1.02 -0.11 -10.88
C GLN A 614 2.07 -1.19 -11.11
N LEU A 615 2.51 -1.87 -10.06
CA LEU A 615 3.58 -2.84 -10.16
C LEU A 615 3.09 -4.08 -10.91
N GLU A 616 3.72 -4.36 -12.04
CA GLU A 616 3.37 -5.47 -12.90
C GLU A 616 3.85 -6.80 -12.32
N TRP A 617 3.05 -7.83 -12.52
CA TRP A 617 3.45 -9.19 -12.22
C TRP A 617 3.12 -10.12 -13.40
N GLU A 618 3.91 -11.19 -13.51
CA GLU A 618 3.67 -12.24 -14.49
C GLU A 618 3.78 -13.62 -13.84
N ILE A 619 2.97 -14.56 -14.33
CA ILE A 619 3.08 -15.98 -14.01
C ILE A 619 3.85 -16.64 -15.13
N ARG A 620 4.99 -17.29 -14.80
CA ARG A 620 5.85 -17.96 -15.79
C ARG A 620 5.53 -19.43 -15.91
N GLY A 621 5.36 -19.90 -17.14
CA GLY A 621 5.22 -21.31 -17.48
C GLY A 621 6.56 -22.05 -17.48
N LYS A 622 6.54 -23.36 -17.82
CA LYS A 622 7.72 -24.27 -17.79
C LYS A 622 8.94 -23.81 -18.59
N TYR A 623 8.77 -22.90 -19.54
CA TYR A 623 9.85 -22.38 -20.40
C TYR A 623 10.18 -20.91 -20.14
N GLY A 624 9.76 -20.35 -18.99
CA GLY A 624 9.98 -18.94 -18.65
C GLY A 624 9.10 -17.94 -19.44
N ILE A 625 8.13 -18.46 -20.24
CA ILE A 625 7.21 -17.62 -21.00
C ILE A 625 6.07 -17.22 -20.07
N ALA A 626 5.70 -15.95 -20.07
CA ALA A 626 4.55 -15.45 -19.31
C ALA A 626 3.25 -16.09 -19.82
N VAL A 627 2.52 -16.72 -18.90
CA VAL A 627 1.24 -17.40 -19.16
C VAL A 627 0.08 -16.52 -18.74
N ASP A 628 0.31 -15.68 -17.72
CA ASP A 628 -0.65 -14.71 -17.21
C ASP A 628 0.10 -13.46 -16.75
N LYS A 629 -0.55 -12.29 -16.81
CA LYS A 629 0.00 -11.00 -16.42
C LYS A 629 -1.08 -10.17 -15.75
N GLY A 630 -0.66 -9.31 -14.87
CA GLY A 630 -1.54 -8.36 -14.22
C GLY A 630 -0.77 -7.27 -13.50
N VAL A 631 -1.49 -6.41 -12.82
CA VAL A 631 -0.95 -5.31 -12.04
C VAL A 631 -1.40 -5.40 -10.58
N GLY A 632 -0.63 -4.80 -9.70
CA GLY A 632 -0.93 -4.69 -8.28
C GLY A 632 -0.23 -5.74 -7.41
N VAL A 633 0.58 -5.22 -6.47
CA VAL A 633 1.16 -5.96 -5.36
C VAL A 633 0.77 -5.26 -4.07
N PHE A 634 0.24 -6.01 -3.10
CA PHE A 634 -0.45 -5.42 -1.97
C PHE A 634 0.31 -5.58 -0.66
N ASN A 635 0.05 -4.67 0.27
CA ASN A 635 0.60 -4.72 1.61
C ASN A 635 0.25 -6.07 2.28
N GLY A 636 1.28 -6.80 2.72
CA GLY A 636 1.16 -8.14 3.31
C GLY A 636 1.45 -9.29 2.34
N ASP A 637 1.55 -9.05 1.02
CA ASP A 637 1.99 -10.07 0.08
C ASP A 637 3.40 -10.51 0.42
N MET A 638 3.64 -11.83 0.54
CA MET A 638 4.93 -12.39 0.88
C MET A 638 5.53 -13.16 -0.30
N GLY A 639 6.83 -13.03 -0.49
CA GLY A 639 7.57 -13.69 -1.53
C GLY A 639 9.01 -14.04 -1.13
N ILE A 640 9.71 -14.64 -2.08
CA ILE A 640 11.13 -14.97 -1.96
C ILE A 640 11.90 -14.21 -3.04
N ILE A 641 13.00 -13.59 -2.67
CA ILE A 641 13.90 -12.97 -3.63
C ILE A 641 14.55 -14.07 -4.47
N GLU A 642 14.27 -14.08 -5.76
CA GLU A 642 14.83 -15.06 -6.68
C GLU A 642 16.15 -14.59 -7.27
N GLU A 643 16.22 -13.33 -7.71
CA GLU A 643 17.39 -12.77 -8.39
C GLU A 643 17.60 -11.31 -7.99
N ILE A 644 18.88 -10.93 -7.85
CA ILE A 644 19.33 -9.56 -7.70
C ILE A 644 20.24 -9.24 -8.89
N ASN A 645 19.77 -8.38 -9.79
CA ASN A 645 20.53 -7.93 -10.94
C ASN A 645 21.16 -6.57 -10.64
N THR A 646 22.43 -6.58 -10.23
CA THR A 646 23.16 -5.34 -9.89
C THR A 646 23.50 -4.50 -11.11
N PHE A 647 23.44 -5.07 -12.31
CA PHE A 647 23.70 -4.37 -13.56
C PHE A 647 22.48 -3.61 -14.04
N ALA A 648 21.31 -4.26 -14.09
CA ALA A 648 20.05 -3.64 -14.45
C ALA A 648 19.42 -2.83 -13.29
N GLU A 649 20.04 -2.87 -12.11
CA GLU A 649 19.53 -2.28 -10.87
C GLU A 649 18.10 -2.76 -10.52
N THR A 650 17.86 -4.06 -10.72
CA THR A 650 16.56 -4.68 -10.45
C THR A 650 16.68 -5.86 -9.48
N LEU A 651 15.57 -6.16 -8.82
CA LEU A 651 15.40 -7.27 -7.90
C LEU A 651 14.08 -7.99 -8.21
N THR A 652 14.15 -9.30 -8.46
CA THR A 652 12.95 -10.11 -8.76
C THR A 652 12.49 -10.85 -7.52
N VAL A 653 11.22 -10.68 -7.16
CA VAL A 653 10.55 -11.42 -6.09
C VAL A 653 9.53 -12.37 -6.68
N VAL A 654 9.53 -13.61 -6.23
CA VAL A 654 8.47 -14.59 -6.53
C VAL A 654 7.49 -14.61 -5.35
N PHE A 655 6.32 -14.05 -5.57
CA PHE A 655 5.20 -14.07 -4.62
C PHE A 655 4.39 -15.38 -4.72
N GLU A 656 3.38 -15.51 -3.89
CA GLU A 656 2.44 -16.62 -3.96
C GLU A 656 1.80 -16.71 -5.35
N GLU A 657 1.34 -17.92 -5.74
CA GLU A 657 0.82 -18.24 -7.07
C GLU A 657 1.86 -18.13 -8.20
N ASN A 658 3.15 -18.16 -7.87
CA ASN A 658 4.27 -18.00 -8.81
C ASN A 658 4.20 -16.67 -9.59
N ARG A 659 3.75 -15.59 -8.94
CA ARG A 659 3.77 -14.24 -9.50
C ARG A 659 5.18 -13.67 -9.39
N TYR A 660 5.83 -13.48 -10.51
CA TYR A 660 7.12 -12.84 -10.65
C TYR A 660 6.94 -11.34 -10.74
N VAL A 661 7.62 -10.61 -9.89
CA VAL A 661 7.56 -9.15 -9.82
C VAL A 661 8.98 -8.60 -9.84
N GLU A 662 9.25 -7.68 -10.76
CA GLU A 662 10.53 -6.99 -10.85
C GLU A 662 10.44 -5.62 -10.19
N TYR A 663 11.33 -5.36 -9.26
CA TYR A 663 11.48 -4.08 -8.56
C TYR A 663 12.75 -3.39 -9.05
N SER A 664 12.66 -2.11 -9.37
CA SER A 664 13.85 -1.29 -9.47
C SER A 664 14.46 -1.06 -8.08
N PHE A 665 15.76 -0.80 -7.99
CA PHE A 665 16.40 -0.54 -6.68
C PHE A 665 15.83 0.67 -5.96
N LYS A 666 15.20 1.62 -6.67
CA LYS A 666 14.50 2.78 -6.08
C LYS A 666 13.20 2.38 -5.36
N GLN A 667 12.60 1.25 -5.74
CA GLN A 667 11.35 0.74 -5.16
C GLN A 667 11.59 -0.24 -4.00
N LEU A 668 12.83 -0.56 -3.64
CA LEU A 668 13.13 -1.51 -2.56
C LEU A 668 12.69 -1.02 -1.17
N ASP A 669 12.35 0.24 -1.02
CA ASP A 669 11.72 0.76 0.19
C ASP A 669 10.29 0.25 0.41
N GLU A 670 9.67 -0.37 -0.61
CA GLU A 670 8.39 -1.05 -0.53
C GLU A 670 8.50 -2.48 0.02
N LEU A 671 9.71 -3.03 0.13
CA LEU A 671 9.97 -4.38 0.63
C LEU A 671 10.60 -4.35 2.02
N GLU A 672 10.29 -5.37 2.81
CA GLU A 672 10.97 -5.69 4.09
C GLU A 672 11.20 -7.18 4.23
N LEU A 673 12.26 -7.57 4.98
CA LEU A 673 12.46 -8.96 5.37
C LEU A 673 11.26 -9.46 6.18
N ALA A 674 10.84 -10.70 5.95
CA ALA A 674 9.61 -11.25 6.51
C ALA A 674 9.78 -12.58 7.27
N TYR A 675 10.96 -12.88 7.77
CA TYR A 675 11.18 -14.01 8.70
C TYR A 675 10.41 -13.79 10.01
N ALA A 676 10.41 -12.56 10.50
CA ALA A 676 9.56 -12.07 11.57
C ALA A 676 8.73 -10.89 11.06
N VAL A 677 7.45 -10.84 11.44
CA VAL A 677 6.54 -9.74 11.09
C VAL A 677 5.76 -9.29 12.33
N THR A 678 5.17 -8.10 12.28
CA THR A 678 4.24 -7.70 13.34
C THR A 678 2.96 -8.51 13.26
N ILE A 679 2.29 -8.70 14.40
CA ILE A 679 1.00 -9.38 14.46
C ILE A 679 -0.03 -8.72 13.55
N HIS A 680 -0.03 -7.38 13.44
CA HIS A 680 -0.90 -6.63 12.51
C HIS A 680 -0.70 -7.06 11.05
N LYS A 681 0.56 -7.26 10.63
CA LYS A 681 0.89 -7.66 9.26
C LYS A 681 0.66 -9.16 8.98
N SER A 682 0.33 -9.95 9.99
CA SER A 682 -0.05 -11.36 9.83
C SER A 682 -1.55 -11.56 9.63
N GLN A 683 -2.36 -10.50 9.68
CA GLN A 683 -3.81 -10.61 9.45
C GLN A 683 -4.10 -11.21 8.07
N GLY A 684 -5.18 -11.97 7.95
CA GLY A 684 -5.54 -12.70 6.72
C GLY A 684 -4.63 -13.86 6.36
N SER A 685 -3.51 -14.07 7.11
CA SER A 685 -2.58 -15.18 6.87
C SER A 685 -2.72 -16.24 7.95
N GLU A 686 -2.46 -17.50 7.59
CA GLU A 686 -2.30 -18.60 8.53
C GLU A 686 -0.99 -19.34 8.25
N TYR A 687 -0.37 -19.85 9.30
CA TYR A 687 0.93 -20.50 9.21
C TYR A 687 0.88 -21.89 9.87
N PRO A 688 1.64 -22.86 9.36
CA PRO A 688 1.75 -24.18 10.00
C PRO A 688 2.17 -24.08 11.46
N ALA A 689 3.13 -23.21 11.78
CA ALA A 689 3.51 -22.90 13.16
C ALA A 689 3.79 -21.42 13.34
N VAL A 690 3.42 -20.90 14.50
CA VAL A 690 3.65 -19.52 14.94
C VAL A 690 4.53 -19.53 16.18
N ILE A 691 5.54 -18.68 16.21
CA ILE A 691 6.37 -18.38 17.38
C ILE A 691 6.06 -16.95 17.81
N LEU A 692 5.70 -16.78 19.08
CA LEU A 692 5.34 -15.48 19.68
C LEU A 692 6.30 -15.14 20.82
N PRO A 693 7.33 -14.28 20.60
CA PRO A 693 8.17 -13.77 21.68
C PRO A 693 7.43 -12.70 22.50
N LEU A 694 7.45 -12.84 23.83
CA LEU A 694 6.81 -11.93 24.76
C LEU A 694 7.73 -11.61 25.96
N LEU A 695 8.22 -10.38 26.07
CA LEU A 695 9.08 -9.95 27.20
C LEU A 695 8.66 -8.61 27.82
N GLY A 696 7.53 -8.07 27.42
CA GLY A 696 7.03 -6.75 27.81
C GLY A 696 7.06 -5.77 26.65
N GLY A 697 6.49 -4.59 26.87
CA GLY A 697 6.38 -3.55 25.86
C GLY A 697 5.37 -2.47 26.25
N PRO A 698 5.12 -1.49 25.34
CA PRO A 698 4.11 -0.46 25.57
C PRO A 698 2.72 -1.08 25.80
N ARG A 699 2.02 -0.63 26.83
CA ARG A 699 0.73 -1.19 27.24
C ARG A 699 -0.31 -1.22 26.11
N MET A 700 -0.30 -0.23 25.22
CA MET A 700 -1.21 -0.18 24.07
C MET A 700 -0.96 -1.27 23.02
N LEU A 701 0.27 -1.78 22.93
CA LEU A 701 0.64 -2.89 22.04
C LEU A 701 0.50 -4.26 22.72
N MET A 702 0.25 -4.30 24.03
CA MET A 702 0.11 -5.54 24.81
C MET A 702 -1.37 -5.78 25.14
N SER A 703 -2.21 -5.81 24.08
CA SER A 703 -3.66 -5.97 24.22
C SER A 703 -4.11 -7.43 24.04
N ARG A 704 -5.29 -7.74 24.57
CA ARG A 704 -5.95 -9.02 24.41
C ARG A 704 -6.21 -9.40 22.96
N ASN A 705 -6.71 -8.47 22.16
CA ASN A 705 -7.04 -8.70 20.76
C ASN A 705 -5.79 -8.98 19.93
N LEU A 706 -4.66 -8.34 20.28
CA LEU A 706 -3.39 -8.61 19.62
C LEU A 706 -2.94 -10.06 19.89
N LEU A 707 -2.99 -10.50 21.16
CA LEU A 707 -2.65 -11.87 21.56
C LEU A 707 -3.60 -12.89 20.91
N TYR A 708 -4.91 -12.61 20.93
CA TYR A 708 -5.91 -13.43 20.28
C TYR A 708 -5.65 -13.60 18.79
N THR A 709 -5.38 -12.48 18.09
CA THR A 709 -5.06 -12.51 16.66
C THR A 709 -3.80 -13.32 16.40
N ALA A 710 -2.73 -13.15 17.18
CA ALA A 710 -1.49 -13.91 17.03
C ALA A 710 -1.69 -15.42 17.16
N VAL A 711 -2.41 -15.85 18.21
CA VAL A 711 -2.69 -17.27 18.47
C VAL A 711 -3.52 -17.88 17.33
N THR A 712 -4.51 -17.15 16.84
CA THR A 712 -5.40 -17.62 15.75
C THR A 712 -4.73 -17.68 14.38
N ARG A 713 -3.48 -17.19 14.23
CA ARG A 713 -2.70 -17.34 12.98
C ARG A 713 -2.06 -18.71 12.81
N ALA A 714 -2.01 -19.53 13.86
CA ALA A 714 -1.41 -20.86 13.78
C ALA A 714 -2.43 -21.94 13.40
N ARG A 715 -2.06 -22.79 12.46
CA ARG A 715 -2.87 -23.94 12.04
C ARG A 715 -2.59 -25.19 12.88
N THR A 716 -1.31 -25.48 13.17
CA THR A 716 -0.89 -26.75 13.77
C THR A 716 -0.18 -26.54 15.11
N CYS A 717 0.58 -25.46 15.28
CA CYS A 717 1.35 -25.25 16.50
C CYS A 717 1.55 -23.78 16.84
N VAL A 718 1.30 -23.42 18.10
CA VAL A 718 1.71 -22.14 18.70
C VAL A 718 2.81 -22.39 19.72
N THR A 719 3.89 -21.65 19.65
CA THR A 719 4.92 -21.62 20.69
C THR A 719 5.13 -20.21 21.17
N ILE A 720 4.74 -19.91 22.38
CA ILE A 720 5.01 -18.64 23.04
C ILE A 720 6.33 -18.78 23.82
N ILE A 721 7.25 -17.83 23.66
CA ILE A 721 8.53 -17.83 24.36
C ILE A 721 8.73 -16.49 25.06
N GLY A 722 8.81 -16.49 26.39
CA GLY A 722 8.98 -15.25 27.13
C GLY A 722 8.41 -15.25 28.54
N SER A 723 7.91 -14.06 28.96
CA SER A 723 7.41 -13.78 30.28
C SER A 723 5.94 -14.21 30.45
N GLU A 724 5.68 -15.05 31.45
CA GLU A 724 4.34 -15.45 31.86
C GLU A 724 3.52 -14.24 32.35
N VAL A 725 4.17 -13.32 33.07
CA VAL A 725 3.53 -12.09 33.56
C VAL A 725 2.99 -11.24 32.37
N THR A 726 3.82 -11.04 31.37
CA THR A 726 3.40 -10.30 30.16
C THR A 726 2.24 -10.98 29.44
N PHE A 727 2.26 -12.31 29.36
CA PHE A 727 1.17 -13.07 28.73
C PHE A 727 -0.15 -12.90 29.50
N GLU A 728 -0.13 -12.99 30.85
CA GLU A 728 -1.32 -12.76 31.65
C GLU A 728 -1.81 -11.31 31.60
N GLU A 729 -0.90 -10.34 31.60
CA GLU A 729 -1.24 -8.93 31.44
C GLU A 729 -1.96 -8.67 30.11
N MET A 730 -1.50 -9.26 29.03
CA MET A 730 -2.18 -9.16 27.72
C MET A 730 -3.60 -9.74 27.77
N ILE A 731 -3.81 -10.88 28.42
CA ILE A 731 -5.14 -11.48 28.57
C ILE A 731 -6.09 -10.54 29.34
N ARG A 732 -5.59 -9.84 30.37
CA ARG A 732 -6.38 -8.90 31.16
C ARG A 732 -6.61 -7.55 30.48
N ASN A 733 -5.71 -7.16 29.59
CA ASN A 733 -5.74 -5.86 28.95
C ASN A 733 -6.77 -5.78 27.80
N LYS A 734 -7.93 -5.18 28.10
CA LYS A 734 -9.02 -4.92 27.15
C LYS A 734 -8.84 -3.63 26.32
N GLN A 735 -7.80 -2.85 26.62
CA GLN A 735 -7.61 -1.57 25.94
C GLN A 735 -7.36 -1.80 24.45
N GLU A 736 -8.30 -1.39 23.64
CA GLU A 736 -8.14 -1.22 22.19
C GLU A 736 -7.75 0.23 21.91
N LYS A 737 -6.98 0.45 20.85
CA LYS A 737 -6.78 1.81 20.35
C LYS A 737 -8.14 2.32 19.89
N GLU A 738 -8.67 3.31 20.60
CA GLU A 738 -9.91 3.95 20.19
C GLU A 738 -9.80 4.49 18.76
N ARG A 739 -10.83 4.25 17.96
CA ARG A 739 -10.93 4.77 16.61
C ARG A 739 -12.14 5.68 16.52
N TYR A 740 -11.91 6.89 16.08
CA TYR A 740 -12.96 7.86 15.84
C TYR A 740 -13.61 7.57 14.49
N THR A 741 -14.87 7.10 14.52
CA THR A 741 -15.71 6.73 13.38
C THR A 741 -17.16 7.01 13.72
N SER A 742 -17.97 7.44 12.77
CA SER A 742 -19.40 7.69 12.93
C SER A 742 -20.27 6.77 12.07
N LEU A 743 -19.70 5.74 11.44
CA LEU A 743 -20.46 4.86 10.56
C LEU A 743 -21.68 4.23 11.26
N CYS A 744 -21.49 3.75 12.50
CA CYS A 744 -22.59 3.20 13.32
C CYS A 744 -23.74 4.18 13.46
N GLN A 745 -23.46 5.39 13.94
CA GLN A 745 -24.47 6.46 14.13
C GLN A 745 -25.16 6.83 12.82
N ARG A 746 -24.40 6.93 11.70
CA ARG A 746 -24.98 7.25 10.39
C ARG A 746 -25.93 6.18 9.87
N ILE A 747 -25.62 4.90 10.12
CA ILE A 747 -26.51 3.79 9.77
C ILE A 747 -27.80 3.87 10.59
N GLU A 748 -27.70 4.16 11.88
CA GLU A 748 -28.87 4.35 12.76
C GLU A 748 -29.75 5.51 12.28
N GLU A 749 -29.15 6.68 12.02
CA GLU A 749 -29.83 7.88 11.50
C GLU A 749 -30.57 7.62 10.17
N MET A 750 -29.98 6.82 9.27
CA MET A 750 -30.60 6.48 7.99
C MET A 750 -31.71 5.42 8.09
N ASN A 751 -31.59 4.52 9.06
CA ASN A 751 -32.59 3.49 9.28
C ASN A 751 -33.86 4.03 9.99
N GLU A 752 -33.75 5.18 10.68
CA GLU A 752 -34.88 5.88 11.31
C GLU A 752 -35.69 6.76 10.32
N GLN A 753 -35.09 7.12 9.16
CA GLN A 753 -35.75 7.88 8.08
C GLN A 753 -36.53 6.96 7.13
#